data_e7b7f99036f26ef95816dc5dfabbdcaf
#
_entry.id   e7b7f99036f26ef95816dc5dfabbdcaf
#
_cell.length_a   1.000
_cell.length_b   1.000
_cell.length_c   1.000
_cell.angle_alpha   90.00
_cell.angle_beta   90.00
_cell.angle_gamma   90.00
#
_symmetry.space_group_name_H-M   'P 1'
#
loop_
_entity.id
_entity.type
_entity.pdbx_description
1 polymer ?
#
loop_
_entity_poly.entity_id
_entity_poly.type
_entity_poly.pdbx_seq_one_letter_code
_entity_poly.pdbx_strand_id
1 'polypeptide(L)'
;MPFLRVRSFFTIIMLALLGSALLLPAGCAPKLPPEPIWEKDARTLLDQADGFYAKRQYDLALRTLDAFMYQYPKSRYRDRGLYLTGDIHLAKRQYEKALTYYKELIQEFPASSYILSARYKLGQCYFELHQYEPAIANLEDRSKVTDPVQLRRTSEMLSVAYLAKKNYLPAAKELAYLAVTSENEQQKAGYRDRVREIIEKNLSEDELRTLAAGTAYPADLARLRLAAFLIEQRKYRDAIEVSKEFLNRYPNHPEKTRAEMLLNEATTRLASPQYTLGVLIPQSGQLAFFGDHVLKGIQLAVHEYNLQEPDNRAEVLIKDTEGSPEKAVAALDELASQGVVAAIGPLLTKETEAIVPELEKLKIPVITPAASGEGIGTLSPWLFRDALTNSSQAAAAVQFALGQNLKKFVILYPDDAYGKDLARLFTKDLEQKAEILATVSYPPDVKDFGLYIRRIMEIDLRSQKVPIPDDDAERKKLFEGYSPSFDAMYLPGYAERVGLLLPQLAFYNITHVALIGSNNWHSPDLIERAQRYADGAVFVDGFFPESEDPAIKPIWDAYRSAYNEEPDILAAQAYDAAAMVLSLIKDHKDTPLAIRDGLLMLKDYHGLSGDITFPGTGEAQKKLFLITVQDGKFLPYSSPQE
;
A
#
# COMPACT_ATOMS: atom_id res chain seq x y z
N MET A 1 -35.14 -20.55 -30.22
CA MET A 1 -36.42 -20.27 -30.89
C MET A 1 -37.14 -19.14 -30.18
N PRO A 2 -37.66 -18.10 -30.86
CA PRO A 2 -37.42 -17.61 -32.21
C PRO A 2 -37.05 -16.12 -32.20
N PHE A 3 -36.20 -15.70 -33.13
CA PHE A 3 -36.06 -14.30 -33.48
C PHE A 3 -36.02 -14.12 -34.96
N LEU A 4 -37.04 -13.55 -35.51
CA LEU A 4 -37.05 -13.04 -36.85
C LEU A 4 -37.92 -11.79 -36.95
N ARG A 5 -37.37 -10.80 -37.72
CA ARG A 5 -38.04 -9.67 -38.38
C ARG A 5 -38.18 -8.36 -37.60
N VAL A 6 -37.22 -7.45 -37.90
CA VAL A 6 -37.57 -6.11 -38.41
C VAL A 6 -36.39 -5.64 -39.30
N ARG A 7 -36.47 -5.98 -40.60
CA ARG A 7 -35.76 -5.30 -41.70
C ARG A 7 -36.82 -5.12 -42.78
N SER A 8 -37.31 -3.91 -42.96
CA SER A 8 -37.99 -3.42 -44.15
C SER A 8 -38.85 -2.21 -43.77
N PHE A 9 -38.27 -1.03 -43.75
CA PHE A 9 -39.07 0.24 -43.82
C PHE A 9 -38.18 1.46 -44.18
N PHE A 10 -37.03 1.29 -44.85
CA PHE A 10 -36.21 2.44 -45.24
C PHE A 10 -35.79 2.42 -46.75
N THR A 11 -36.55 1.76 -47.60
CA THR A 11 -36.19 1.64 -49.05
C THR A 11 -37.27 2.15 -50.00
N ILE A 12 -38.21 2.98 -49.59
CA ILE A 12 -39.30 3.50 -50.48
C ILE A 12 -39.42 5.04 -50.49
N ILE A 13 -38.46 5.81 -49.97
CA ILE A 13 -38.49 7.28 -50.10
C ILE A 13 -37.32 7.85 -50.92
N MET A 14 -36.61 7.06 -51.70
CA MET A 14 -35.51 7.54 -52.54
C MET A 14 -35.73 7.40 -54.05
N LEU A 15 -36.99 7.27 -54.55
CA LEU A 15 -37.31 7.12 -55.95
C LEU A 15 -38.41 8.05 -56.48
N ALA A 16 -38.61 9.23 -55.86
CA ALA A 16 -39.60 10.19 -56.30
C ALA A 16 -39.06 11.65 -56.45
N LEU A 17 -37.74 11.83 -56.58
CA LEU A 17 -37.14 13.18 -56.82
C LEU A 17 -36.11 13.17 -58.00
N LEU A 18 -36.35 12.37 -59.00
CA LEU A 18 -35.61 12.39 -60.27
C LEU A 18 -36.57 12.67 -61.42
N GLY A 19 -37.06 13.90 -61.52
CA GLY A 19 -37.97 14.23 -62.62
C GLY A 19 -38.41 15.67 -62.70
N SER A 20 -37.46 16.62 -62.49
CA SER A 20 -37.69 18.00 -62.98
C SER A 20 -36.33 18.71 -63.19
N ALA A 21 -35.66 18.31 -64.25
CA ALA A 21 -34.60 19.11 -64.81
C ALA A 21 -35.22 20.39 -65.42
N LEU A 22 -35.43 21.41 -64.60
CA LEU A 22 -35.71 22.76 -65.07
C LEU A 22 -34.43 23.32 -65.67
N LEU A 23 -34.47 23.54 -66.97
CA LEU A 23 -33.59 24.41 -67.74
C LEU A 23 -33.47 25.78 -67.03
N LEU A 24 -32.43 25.92 -66.20
CA LEU A 24 -31.98 27.23 -65.75
C LEU A 24 -31.19 27.83 -66.93
N PRO A 25 -31.51 29.07 -67.34
CA PRO A 25 -30.70 29.75 -68.34
C PRO A 25 -29.31 29.92 -67.77
N ALA A 26 -28.28 29.73 -68.63
CA ALA A 26 -26.89 30.06 -68.32
C ALA A 26 -26.83 31.56 -67.91
N GLY A 27 -27.14 31.80 -66.63
CA GLY A 27 -26.97 33.11 -66.04
C GLY A 27 -25.49 33.41 -65.92
N CYS A 28 -25.06 34.47 -66.56
CA CYS A 28 -23.74 35.03 -66.42
C CYS A 28 -23.34 35.03 -64.97
N ALA A 29 -22.28 34.34 -64.58
CA ALA A 29 -21.63 34.55 -63.30
C ALA A 29 -21.43 36.07 -63.17
N PRO A 30 -21.83 36.68 -62.06
CA PRO A 30 -21.65 38.12 -61.86
C PRO A 30 -20.17 38.41 -62.10
N LYS A 31 -19.86 39.19 -63.14
CA LYS A 31 -18.51 39.71 -63.31
C LYS A 31 -18.21 40.51 -62.06
N LEU A 32 -17.21 40.03 -61.28
CA LEU A 32 -16.66 40.80 -60.18
C LEU A 32 -16.45 42.25 -60.68
N PRO A 33 -16.86 43.27 -59.91
CA PRO A 33 -16.64 44.64 -60.32
C PRO A 33 -15.15 44.85 -60.63
N PRO A 34 -14.82 45.60 -61.67
CA PRO A 34 -13.44 45.85 -62.02
C PRO A 34 -12.67 46.37 -60.80
N GLU A 35 -11.46 45.85 -60.64
CA GLU A 35 -10.58 46.24 -59.51
C GLU A 35 -10.42 47.78 -59.53
N PRO A 36 -10.69 48.49 -58.42
CA PRO A 36 -10.52 49.93 -58.32
C PRO A 36 -9.10 50.34 -58.72
N ILE A 37 -8.94 51.48 -59.38
CA ILE A 37 -7.62 51.96 -59.84
C ILE A 37 -6.61 51.99 -58.68
N TRP A 38 -7.05 52.53 -57.55
CA TRP A 38 -6.18 52.55 -56.35
C TRP A 38 -5.74 51.19 -55.85
N GLU A 39 -6.52 50.12 -56.03
CA GLU A 39 -6.10 48.75 -55.69
C GLU A 39 -5.06 48.23 -56.68
N LYS A 40 -5.10 48.60 -57.93
CA LYS A 40 -4.04 48.30 -58.88
C LYS A 40 -2.73 48.95 -58.51
N ASP A 41 -2.81 50.23 -58.06
CA ASP A 41 -1.64 50.98 -57.60
C ASP A 41 -1.05 50.37 -56.35
N ALA A 42 -1.91 49.96 -55.38
CA ALA A 42 -1.54 49.22 -54.17
C ALA A 42 -0.81 47.94 -54.51
N ARG A 43 -1.35 47.15 -55.44
CA ARG A 43 -0.71 45.90 -55.92
C ARG A 43 0.64 46.18 -56.60
N THR A 44 0.73 47.22 -57.39
CA THR A 44 1.98 47.60 -58.07
C THR A 44 3.10 47.92 -57.07
N LEU A 45 2.79 48.65 -56.00
CA LEU A 45 3.77 48.89 -54.90
C LEU A 45 4.21 47.58 -54.22
N LEU A 46 3.29 46.67 -53.95
CA LEU A 46 3.62 45.38 -53.39
C LEU A 46 4.50 44.53 -54.33
N ASP A 47 4.19 44.49 -55.61
CA ASP A 47 4.99 43.75 -56.59
C ASP A 47 6.40 44.36 -56.72
N GLN A 48 6.54 45.70 -56.60
CA GLN A 48 7.83 46.37 -56.51
C GLN A 48 8.59 45.97 -55.25
N ALA A 49 7.92 45.94 -54.08
CA ALA A 49 8.52 45.49 -52.83
C ALA A 49 9.00 44.03 -52.89
N ASP A 50 8.17 43.13 -53.47
CA ASP A 50 8.58 41.73 -53.74
C ASP A 50 9.82 41.65 -54.61
N GLY A 51 9.88 42.51 -55.67
CA GLY A 51 11.05 42.59 -56.55
C GLY A 51 12.32 43.04 -55.82
N PHE A 52 12.22 43.99 -54.92
CA PHE A 52 13.33 44.40 -54.08
C PHE A 52 13.71 43.30 -53.06
N TYR A 53 12.74 42.64 -52.43
CA TYR A 53 12.97 41.52 -51.54
C TYR A 53 13.72 40.37 -52.21
N ALA A 54 13.28 39.97 -53.41
CA ALA A 54 13.93 38.92 -54.18
C ALA A 54 15.39 39.24 -54.53
N LYS A 55 15.71 40.54 -54.71
CA LYS A 55 17.07 41.04 -54.94
C LYS A 55 17.85 41.30 -53.65
N ARG A 56 17.28 40.92 -52.48
CA ARG A 56 17.85 41.16 -51.13
C ARG A 56 18.07 42.65 -50.79
N GLN A 57 17.39 43.54 -51.51
CA GLN A 57 17.41 45.01 -51.28
C GLN A 57 16.40 45.37 -50.17
N TYR A 58 16.62 44.86 -48.96
CA TYR A 58 15.67 44.87 -47.85
C TYR A 58 15.21 46.27 -47.43
N ASP A 59 16.12 47.27 -47.43
CA ASP A 59 15.77 48.63 -47.01
C ASP A 59 14.88 49.33 -48.04
N LEU A 60 15.09 49.05 -49.36
CA LEU A 60 14.21 49.57 -50.42
C LEU A 60 12.84 48.88 -50.33
N ALA A 61 12.81 47.57 -50.12
CA ALA A 61 11.56 46.84 -49.95
C ALA A 61 10.73 47.40 -48.78
N LEU A 62 11.37 47.62 -47.60
CA LEU A 62 10.68 48.21 -46.45
C LEU A 62 10.13 49.60 -46.69
N ARG A 63 10.92 50.49 -47.30
CA ARG A 63 10.43 51.84 -47.67
C ARG A 63 9.20 51.77 -48.61
N THR A 64 9.22 50.84 -49.56
CA THR A 64 8.11 50.64 -50.50
C THR A 64 6.87 50.11 -49.77
N LEU A 65 7.06 49.19 -48.80
CA LEU A 65 6.00 48.63 -47.98
C LEU A 65 5.42 49.70 -47.00
N ASP A 66 6.26 50.53 -46.40
CA ASP A 66 5.81 51.65 -45.58
C ASP A 66 4.94 52.61 -46.37
N ALA A 67 5.36 52.94 -47.60
CA ALA A 67 4.56 53.75 -48.52
C ALA A 67 3.21 53.07 -48.85
N PHE A 68 3.21 51.76 -49.13
CA PHE A 68 2.01 50.97 -49.35
C PHE A 68 1.07 51.01 -48.14
N MET A 69 1.57 50.73 -46.95
CA MET A 69 0.76 50.70 -45.72
C MET A 69 0.16 52.05 -45.39
N TYR A 70 0.92 53.13 -45.65
CA TYR A 70 0.47 54.52 -45.41
C TYR A 70 -0.58 54.97 -46.43
N GLN A 71 -0.32 54.71 -47.73
CA GLN A 71 -1.19 55.19 -48.81
C GLN A 71 -2.46 54.33 -49.00
N TYR A 72 -2.38 53.04 -48.70
CA TYR A 72 -3.46 52.08 -48.93
C TYR A 72 -3.82 51.23 -47.70
N PRO A 73 -4.17 51.86 -46.56
CA PRO A 73 -4.39 51.16 -45.28
C PRO A 73 -5.59 50.19 -45.30
N LYS A 74 -6.51 50.36 -46.27
CA LYS A 74 -7.71 49.52 -46.44
C LYS A 74 -7.62 48.58 -47.63
N SER A 75 -6.45 48.41 -48.22
CA SER A 75 -6.25 47.51 -49.37
C SER A 75 -6.49 46.05 -48.97
N ARG A 76 -7.15 45.31 -49.87
CA ARG A 76 -7.34 43.87 -49.72
C ARG A 76 -6.02 43.09 -49.73
N TYR A 77 -4.93 43.71 -50.15
CA TYR A 77 -3.57 43.14 -50.17
C TYR A 77 -2.76 43.49 -48.90
N ARG A 78 -3.39 44.09 -47.88
CA ARG A 78 -2.69 44.47 -46.64
C ARG A 78 -2.10 43.28 -45.91
N ASP A 79 -2.78 42.11 -45.93
CA ASP A 79 -2.29 40.85 -45.40
C ASP A 79 -0.96 40.43 -46.03
N ARG A 80 -0.86 40.51 -47.36
CA ARG A 80 0.38 40.24 -48.12
C ARG A 80 1.48 41.22 -47.73
N GLY A 81 1.14 42.51 -47.57
CA GLY A 81 2.08 43.53 -47.15
C GLY A 81 2.66 43.26 -45.76
N LEU A 82 1.81 42.92 -44.77
CA LEU A 82 2.22 42.53 -43.43
C LEU A 82 3.10 41.31 -43.46
N TYR A 83 2.72 40.27 -44.21
CA TYR A 83 3.48 39.05 -44.38
C TYR A 83 4.89 39.33 -44.93
N LEU A 84 5.00 40.10 -46.01
CA LEU A 84 6.27 40.44 -46.65
C LEU A 84 7.16 41.30 -45.75
N THR A 85 6.58 42.27 -45.00
CA THR A 85 7.30 43.08 -44.04
C THR A 85 7.88 42.20 -42.92
N GLY A 86 7.07 41.25 -42.40
CA GLY A 86 7.55 40.22 -41.46
C GLY A 86 8.72 39.43 -42.00
N ASP A 87 8.62 38.99 -43.27
CA ASP A 87 9.66 38.18 -43.94
C ASP A 87 10.97 38.93 -44.08
N ILE A 88 10.92 40.22 -44.41
CA ILE A 88 12.10 41.08 -44.55
C ILE A 88 12.77 41.23 -43.17
N HIS A 89 12.00 41.50 -42.11
CA HIS A 89 12.55 41.61 -40.76
C HIS A 89 13.15 40.29 -40.29
N LEU A 90 12.50 39.15 -40.59
CA LEU A 90 13.04 37.82 -40.32
C LEU A 90 14.37 37.58 -41.03
N ALA A 91 14.45 37.93 -42.35
CA ALA A 91 15.68 37.82 -43.14
C ALA A 91 16.82 38.71 -42.60
N LYS A 92 16.48 39.86 -42.02
CA LYS A 92 17.42 40.78 -41.33
C LYS A 92 17.73 40.33 -39.89
N ARG A 93 17.21 39.16 -39.41
CA ARG A 93 17.32 38.68 -38.02
C ARG A 93 16.75 39.66 -36.97
N GLN A 94 15.79 40.49 -37.35
CA GLN A 94 15.09 41.43 -36.48
C GLN A 94 13.81 40.76 -35.96
N TYR A 95 14.00 39.73 -35.13
CA TYR A 95 12.94 38.78 -34.74
C TYR A 95 11.76 39.46 -34.03
N GLU A 96 12.01 40.40 -33.12
CA GLU A 96 10.97 41.15 -32.40
C GLU A 96 10.08 41.96 -33.35
N LYS A 97 10.70 42.57 -34.37
CA LYS A 97 9.94 43.30 -35.39
C LYS A 97 9.12 42.36 -36.26
N ALA A 98 9.72 41.25 -36.69
CA ALA A 98 9.01 40.23 -37.45
C ALA A 98 7.80 39.68 -36.69
N LEU A 99 7.94 39.42 -35.37
CA LEU A 99 6.83 39.02 -34.49
C LEU A 99 5.65 39.98 -34.55
N THR A 100 5.91 41.28 -34.54
CA THR A 100 4.85 42.32 -34.56
C THR A 100 4.01 42.19 -35.82
N TYR A 101 4.62 42.12 -36.99
CA TYR A 101 3.92 42.02 -38.26
C TYR A 101 3.19 40.69 -38.46
N TYR A 102 3.76 39.57 -38.07
CA TYR A 102 3.07 38.28 -38.16
C TYR A 102 1.88 38.19 -37.19
N LYS A 103 1.99 38.78 -35.98
CA LYS A 103 0.87 38.87 -35.04
C LYS A 103 -0.26 39.71 -35.58
N GLU A 104 0.07 40.90 -36.11
CA GLU A 104 -0.92 41.80 -36.71
C GLU A 104 -1.65 41.09 -37.87
N LEU A 105 -0.92 40.39 -38.76
CA LEU A 105 -1.51 39.62 -39.84
C LEU A 105 -2.48 38.55 -39.32
N ILE A 106 -2.08 37.77 -38.33
CA ILE A 106 -2.89 36.69 -37.77
C ILE A 106 -4.15 37.23 -37.09
N GLN A 107 -4.03 38.38 -36.43
CA GLN A 107 -5.12 38.98 -35.68
C GLN A 107 -6.11 39.71 -36.62
N GLU A 108 -5.62 40.50 -37.60
CA GLU A 108 -6.46 41.31 -38.47
C GLU A 108 -7.02 40.51 -39.66
N PHE A 109 -6.30 39.47 -40.12
CA PHE A 109 -6.65 38.71 -41.32
C PHE A 109 -6.71 37.19 -41.09
N PRO A 110 -7.60 36.72 -40.22
CA PRO A 110 -7.64 35.28 -39.84
C PRO A 110 -8.01 34.33 -41.02
N ALA A 111 -8.57 34.86 -42.09
CA ALA A 111 -8.90 34.13 -43.34
C ALA A 111 -7.83 34.25 -44.42
N SER A 112 -6.71 34.93 -44.17
CA SER A 112 -5.65 35.11 -45.18
C SER A 112 -4.99 33.78 -45.53
N SER A 113 -4.61 33.65 -46.81
CA SER A 113 -3.84 32.50 -47.29
C SER A 113 -2.44 32.39 -46.69
N TYR A 114 -1.95 33.48 -46.08
CA TYR A 114 -0.62 33.51 -45.43
C TYR A 114 -0.63 33.05 -43.99
N ILE A 115 -1.79 32.73 -43.37
CA ILE A 115 -1.91 32.40 -41.94
C ILE A 115 -1.00 31.24 -41.54
N LEU A 116 -0.99 30.14 -42.26
CA LEU A 116 -0.17 28.97 -41.93
C LEU A 116 1.32 29.32 -41.99
N SER A 117 1.75 29.99 -43.04
CA SER A 117 3.14 30.43 -43.19
C SER A 117 3.54 31.45 -42.13
N ALA A 118 2.65 32.39 -41.81
CA ALA A 118 2.88 33.40 -40.77
C ALA A 118 3.02 32.75 -39.38
N ARG A 119 2.17 31.75 -39.02
CA ARG A 119 2.30 31.00 -37.75
C ARG A 119 3.61 30.25 -37.67
N TYR A 120 4.01 29.58 -38.75
CA TYR A 120 5.31 28.88 -38.79
C TYR A 120 6.47 29.87 -38.55
N LYS A 121 6.49 31.00 -39.26
CA LYS A 121 7.53 32.04 -39.11
C LYS A 121 7.48 32.77 -37.78
N LEU A 122 6.29 32.93 -37.21
CA LEU A 122 6.08 33.42 -35.86
C LEU A 122 6.73 32.46 -34.83
N GLY A 123 6.48 31.17 -34.97
CA GLY A 123 7.11 30.11 -34.15
C GLY A 123 8.64 30.11 -34.31
N GLN A 124 9.15 30.30 -35.54
CA GLN A 124 10.59 30.44 -35.80
C GLN A 124 11.18 31.68 -35.10
N CYS A 125 10.51 32.83 -35.17
CA CYS A 125 10.98 34.04 -34.47
C CYS A 125 11.03 33.84 -32.96
N TYR A 126 10.01 33.22 -32.37
CA TYR A 126 10.01 32.89 -30.93
C TYR A 126 11.14 31.94 -30.57
N PHE A 127 11.41 30.94 -31.42
CA PHE A 127 12.50 29.99 -31.20
C PHE A 127 13.88 30.70 -31.18
N GLU A 128 14.14 31.56 -32.15
CA GLU A 128 15.37 32.34 -32.24
C GLU A 128 15.57 33.29 -31.05
N LEU A 129 14.47 33.74 -30.47
CA LEU A 129 14.45 34.55 -29.23
C LEU A 129 14.50 33.73 -27.96
N HIS A 130 14.67 32.39 -28.06
CA HIS A 130 14.64 31.44 -26.92
C HIS A 130 13.34 31.45 -26.11
N GLN A 131 12.26 31.96 -26.69
CA GLN A 131 10.91 31.92 -26.11
C GLN A 131 10.21 30.60 -26.51
N TYR A 132 10.59 29.52 -25.83
CA TYR A 132 10.25 28.16 -26.26
C TYR A 132 8.76 27.82 -26.15
N GLU A 133 8.04 28.26 -25.11
CA GLU A 133 6.60 27.99 -25.00
C GLU A 133 5.78 28.56 -26.18
N PRO A 134 5.85 29.87 -26.51
CA PRO A 134 5.16 30.37 -27.66
C PRO A 134 5.71 29.81 -28.99
N ALA A 135 6.98 29.39 -29.07
CA ALA A 135 7.51 28.71 -30.23
C ALA A 135 6.78 27.37 -30.42
N ILE A 136 6.69 26.54 -29.38
CA ILE A 136 5.97 25.25 -29.41
C ILE A 136 4.52 25.46 -29.84
N ALA A 137 3.78 26.38 -29.19
CA ALA A 137 2.38 26.64 -29.47
C ALA A 137 2.11 27.01 -30.95
N ASN A 138 3.08 27.63 -31.64
CA ASN A 138 2.93 28.03 -33.06
C ASN A 138 3.46 26.99 -34.04
N LEU A 139 4.34 26.06 -33.60
CA LEU A 139 5.00 25.05 -34.44
C LEU A 139 4.36 23.66 -34.34
N GLU A 140 3.62 23.37 -33.27
CA GLU A 140 3.13 22.02 -32.96
C GLU A 140 2.03 21.56 -33.94
N ASP A 141 1.12 22.45 -34.37
CA ASP A 141 0.09 22.12 -35.36
C ASP A 141 0.69 22.09 -36.77
N ARG A 142 1.01 20.90 -37.22
CA ARG A 142 1.59 20.62 -38.55
C ARG A 142 0.62 19.89 -39.51
N SER A 143 -0.65 19.82 -39.14
CA SER A 143 -1.66 19.02 -39.85
C SER A 143 -1.81 19.39 -41.36
N LYS A 144 -1.45 20.63 -41.73
CA LYS A 144 -1.53 21.15 -43.10
C LYS A 144 -0.16 21.35 -43.76
N VAL A 145 0.94 20.95 -43.11
CA VAL A 145 2.29 21.07 -43.65
C VAL A 145 2.61 19.82 -44.44
N THR A 146 2.85 19.97 -45.73
CA THR A 146 3.14 18.83 -46.65
C THR A 146 4.61 18.81 -47.13
N ASP A 147 5.34 19.92 -46.96
CA ASP A 147 6.75 20.00 -47.36
C ASP A 147 7.65 19.25 -46.36
N PRO A 148 8.36 18.18 -46.76
CA PRO A 148 9.24 17.41 -45.89
C PRO A 148 10.40 18.22 -45.29
N VAL A 149 10.90 19.23 -46.02
CA VAL A 149 11.98 20.09 -45.56
C VAL A 149 11.49 20.98 -44.40
N GLN A 150 10.32 21.56 -44.56
CA GLN A 150 9.69 22.36 -43.50
C GLN A 150 9.36 21.50 -42.29
N LEU A 151 8.84 20.28 -42.47
CA LEU A 151 8.56 19.35 -41.38
C LEU A 151 9.85 19.01 -40.58
N ARG A 152 10.96 18.68 -41.25
CA ARG A 152 12.22 18.41 -40.57
C ARG A 152 12.71 19.63 -39.76
N ARG A 153 12.73 20.83 -40.37
CA ARG A 153 13.13 22.08 -39.67
C ARG A 153 12.25 22.36 -38.47
N THR A 154 10.95 22.12 -38.59
CA THR A 154 10.02 22.29 -37.48
C THR A 154 10.35 21.30 -36.36
N SER A 155 10.61 20.04 -36.68
CA SER A 155 10.99 19.02 -35.70
C SER A 155 12.33 19.33 -35.03
N GLU A 156 13.31 19.90 -35.75
CA GLU A 156 14.56 20.38 -35.16
C GLU A 156 14.31 21.46 -34.09
N MET A 157 13.53 22.50 -34.44
CA MET A 157 13.18 23.57 -33.51
C MET A 157 12.37 23.05 -32.31
N LEU A 158 11.37 22.21 -32.53
CA LEU A 158 10.55 21.62 -31.47
C LEU A 158 11.38 20.73 -30.54
N SER A 159 12.26 19.90 -31.09
CA SER A 159 13.11 19.04 -30.26
C SER A 159 13.98 19.84 -29.28
N VAL A 160 14.57 20.95 -29.77
CA VAL A 160 15.37 21.85 -28.93
C VAL A 160 14.48 22.57 -27.89
N ALA A 161 13.33 23.07 -28.31
CA ALA A 161 12.40 23.78 -27.44
C ALA A 161 11.85 22.87 -26.31
N TYR A 162 11.46 21.64 -26.64
CA TYR A 162 11.00 20.65 -25.66
C TYR A 162 12.13 20.25 -24.68
N LEU A 163 13.36 20.04 -25.16
CA LEU A 163 14.50 19.74 -24.30
C LEU A 163 14.78 20.89 -23.34
N ALA A 164 14.74 22.14 -23.81
CA ALA A 164 14.95 23.30 -22.96
C ALA A 164 13.87 23.43 -21.86
N LYS A 165 12.66 22.93 -22.12
CA LYS A 165 11.56 22.87 -21.16
C LYS A 165 11.51 21.57 -20.35
N LYS A 166 12.46 20.65 -20.55
CA LYS A 166 12.50 19.31 -19.92
C LYS A 166 11.28 18.44 -20.25
N ASN A 167 10.63 18.68 -21.39
CA ASN A 167 9.53 17.88 -21.90
C ASN A 167 10.11 16.74 -22.75
N TYR A 168 10.53 15.67 -22.09
CA TYR A 168 11.37 14.65 -22.71
C TYR A 168 10.63 13.75 -23.71
N LEU A 169 9.39 13.35 -23.43
CA LEU A 169 8.62 12.49 -24.33
C LEU A 169 8.35 13.15 -25.70
N PRO A 170 7.83 14.38 -25.80
CA PRO A 170 7.69 15.04 -27.09
C PRO A 170 9.05 15.30 -27.76
N ALA A 171 10.09 15.65 -27.00
CA ALA A 171 11.44 15.79 -27.56
C ALA A 171 11.93 14.50 -28.22
N ALA A 172 11.76 13.36 -27.56
CA ALA A 172 12.11 12.05 -28.09
C ALA A 172 11.36 11.71 -29.39
N LYS A 173 10.05 12.06 -29.45
CA LYS A 173 9.23 11.86 -30.66
C LYS A 173 9.73 12.70 -31.84
N GLU A 174 10.08 13.97 -31.61
CA GLU A 174 10.61 14.84 -32.66
C GLU A 174 11.98 14.36 -33.16
N LEU A 175 12.87 14.00 -32.25
CA LEU A 175 14.18 13.43 -32.59
C LEU A 175 14.08 12.09 -33.31
N ALA A 176 13.11 11.25 -32.93
CA ALA A 176 12.85 9.99 -33.61
C ALA A 176 12.36 10.21 -35.06
N TYR A 177 11.48 11.20 -35.27
CA TYR A 177 11.09 11.59 -36.61
C TYR A 177 12.31 12.02 -37.47
N LEU A 178 13.19 12.85 -36.89
CA LEU A 178 14.43 13.28 -37.55
C LEU A 178 15.39 12.12 -37.84
N ALA A 179 15.52 11.18 -36.89
CA ALA A 179 16.36 9.98 -37.04
C ALA A 179 15.91 9.07 -38.21
N VAL A 180 14.63 9.14 -38.58
CA VAL A 180 14.08 8.35 -39.70
C VAL A 180 14.12 9.15 -41.00
N THR A 181 13.77 10.45 -40.97
CA THR A 181 13.51 11.25 -42.18
C THR A 181 14.69 12.09 -42.68
N SER A 182 15.76 12.25 -41.89
CA SER A 182 16.96 12.97 -42.34
C SER A 182 17.64 12.26 -43.50
N GLU A 183 18.28 13.02 -44.39
CA GLU A 183 18.94 12.47 -45.55
C GLU A 183 20.40 12.04 -45.30
N ASN A 184 21.02 12.68 -44.30
CA ASN A 184 22.40 12.45 -43.93
C ASN A 184 22.53 11.37 -42.85
N GLU A 185 23.25 10.30 -43.09
CA GLU A 185 23.39 9.17 -42.17
C GLU A 185 24.10 9.56 -40.85
N GLN A 186 25.03 10.49 -40.90
CA GLN A 186 25.69 10.99 -39.66
C GLN A 186 24.71 11.77 -38.78
N GLN A 187 23.83 12.57 -39.37
CA GLN A 187 22.76 13.24 -38.63
C GLN A 187 21.77 12.24 -38.05
N LYS A 188 21.35 11.24 -38.83
CA LYS A 188 20.48 10.16 -38.35
C LYS A 188 21.07 9.48 -37.10
N ALA A 189 22.38 9.13 -37.15
CA ALA A 189 23.07 8.53 -36.03
C ALA A 189 23.03 9.44 -34.80
N GLY A 190 23.36 10.73 -34.96
CA GLY A 190 23.31 11.69 -33.87
C GLY A 190 21.92 11.87 -33.25
N TYR A 191 20.84 11.84 -34.07
CA TYR A 191 19.48 11.88 -33.55
C TYR A 191 19.12 10.59 -32.81
N ARG A 192 19.53 9.42 -33.32
CA ARG A 192 19.34 8.12 -32.63
C ARG A 192 20.02 8.09 -31.28
N ASP A 193 21.23 8.59 -31.18
CA ASP A 193 21.98 8.65 -29.90
C ASP A 193 21.25 9.54 -28.88
N ARG A 194 20.74 10.69 -29.31
CA ARG A 194 19.97 11.58 -28.42
C ARG A 194 18.63 10.95 -28.00
N VAL A 195 17.92 10.26 -28.89
CA VAL A 195 16.70 9.51 -28.55
C VAL A 195 17.01 8.44 -27.51
N ARG A 196 18.09 7.67 -27.73
CA ARG A 196 18.52 6.65 -26.77
C ARG A 196 18.83 7.25 -25.41
N GLU A 197 19.58 8.36 -25.36
CA GLU A 197 19.91 9.03 -24.11
C GLU A 197 18.66 9.48 -23.34
N ILE A 198 17.68 10.08 -24.02
CA ILE A 198 16.41 10.51 -23.39
C ILE A 198 15.66 9.30 -22.84
N ILE A 199 15.51 8.23 -23.61
CA ILE A 199 14.80 7.01 -23.20
C ILE A 199 15.48 6.37 -21.97
N GLU A 200 16.80 6.31 -21.95
CA GLU A 200 17.53 5.66 -20.86
C GLU A 200 17.52 6.48 -19.56
N LYS A 201 17.51 7.82 -19.65
CA LYS A 201 17.78 8.67 -18.47
C LYS A 201 16.61 9.52 -17.99
N ASN A 202 15.65 9.86 -18.84
CA ASN A 202 14.74 10.96 -18.57
C ASN A 202 13.24 10.60 -18.59
N LEU A 203 12.84 9.44 -19.16
CA LEU A 203 11.44 9.09 -19.24
C LEU A 203 10.97 8.34 -18.00
N SER A 204 9.79 8.72 -17.52
CA SER A 204 9.03 8.00 -16.49
C SER A 204 8.44 6.70 -17.04
N GLU A 205 7.92 5.83 -16.16
CA GLU A 205 7.25 4.59 -16.56
C GLU A 205 6.10 4.85 -17.53
N ASP A 206 5.22 5.82 -17.25
CA ASP A 206 4.06 6.14 -18.10
C ASP A 206 4.49 6.67 -19.47
N GLU A 207 5.55 7.46 -19.53
CA GLU A 207 6.10 7.95 -20.78
C GLU A 207 6.76 6.83 -21.59
N LEU A 208 7.47 5.92 -20.92
CA LEU A 208 8.01 4.71 -21.55
C LEU A 208 6.90 3.81 -22.09
N ARG A 209 5.83 3.56 -21.31
CA ARG A 209 4.65 2.80 -21.77
C ARG A 209 3.99 3.47 -22.97
N THR A 210 3.84 4.78 -22.94
CA THR A 210 3.28 5.57 -24.05
C THR A 210 4.11 5.43 -25.31
N LEU A 211 5.42 5.49 -25.21
CA LEU A 211 6.33 5.37 -26.36
C LEU A 211 6.41 3.93 -26.85
N ALA A 212 6.44 2.96 -25.94
CA ALA A 212 6.47 1.53 -26.22
C ALA A 212 5.20 1.01 -26.89
N ALA A 213 4.03 1.63 -26.69
CA ALA A 213 2.78 1.26 -27.35
C ALA A 213 2.84 1.42 -28.88
N GLY A 214 3.75 2.26 -29.40
CA GLY A 214 3.97 2.45 -30.83
C GLY A 214 4.46 1.19 -31.54
N THR A 215 4.46 1.27 -32.90
CA THR A 215 4.96 0.18 -33.78
C THR A 215 6.26 0.53 -34.48
N ALA A 216 6.54 1.83 -34.64
CA ALA A 216 7.72 2.36 -35.29
C ALA A 216 8.78 2.80 -34.28
N TYR A 217 10.01 2.98 -34.78
CA TYR A 217 11.09 3.58 -34.01
C TYR A 217 10.61 4.87 -33.29
N PRO A 218 10.89 5.05 -31.99
CA PRO A 218 11.78 4.29 -31.12
C PRO A 218 11.04 3.34 -30.13
N ALA A 219 9.90 2.79 -30.52
CA ALA A 219 9.10 1.93 -29.64
C ALA A 219 9.85 0.66 -29.20
N ASP A 220 10.75 0.16 -30.04
CA ASP A 220 11.68 -0.92 -29.73
C ASP A 220 12.60 -0.57 -28.55
N LEU A 221 13.27 0.57 -28.60
CA LEU A 221 14.16 1.03 -27.50
C LEU A 221 13.37 1.32 -26.22
N ALA A 222 12.18 1.91 -26.35
CA ALA A 222 11.32 2.20 -25.21
C ALA A 222 10.88 0.90 -24.50
N ARG A 223 10.57 -0.19 -25.24
CA ARG A 223 10.25 -1.49 -24.62
C ARG A 223 11.42 -2.07 -23.84
N LEU A 224 12.62 -2.02 -24.42
CA LEU A 224 13.81 -2.51 -23.72
C LEU A 224 14.08 -1.74 -22.42
N ARG A 225 13.98 -0.42 -22.48
CA ARG A 225 14.16 0.40 -21.27
C ARG A 225 13.02 0.19 -20.27
N LEU A 226 11.78 0.05 -20.74
CA LEU A 226 10.63 -0.25 -19.88
C LEU A 226 10.83 -1.59 -19.15
N ALA A 227 11.28 -2.63 -19.85
CA ALA A 227 11.57 -3.92 -19.20
C ALA A 227 12.65 -3.78 -18.13
N ALA A 228 13.74 -3.07 -18.41
CA ALA A 228 14.78 -2.80 -17.42
C ALA A 228 14.26 -1.97 -16.23
N PHE A 229 13.49 -0.91 -16.51
CA PHE A 229 12.87 -0.08 -15.48
C PHE A 229 11.94 -0.87 -14.56
N LEU A 230 11.13 -1.77 -15.13
CA LEU A 230 10.22 -2.64 -14.37
C LEU A 230 11.00 -3.61 -13.47
N ILE A 231 12.17 -4.11 -13.91
CA ILE A 231 13.07 -4.91 -13.07
C ILE A 231 13.61 -4.07 -11.90
N GLU A 232 14.06 -2.84 -12.17
CA GLU A 232 14.51 -1.89 -11.14
C GLU A 232 13.42 -1.62 -10.08
N GLN A 233 12.14 -1.60 -10.51
CA GLN A 233 10.96 -1.42 -9.64
C GLN A 233 10.41 -2.73 -9.06
N ARG A 234 11.11 -3.86 -9.22
CA ARG A 234 10.69 -5.21 -8.77
C ARG A 234 9.36 -5.70 -9.36
N LYS A 235 8.89 -5.11 -10.46
CA LYS A 235 7.69 -5.50 -11.21
C LYS A 235 8.03 -6.60 -12.22
N TYR A 236 8.49 -7.74 -11.72
CA TYR A 236 9.10 -8.78 -12.56
C TYR A 236 8.14 -9.41 -13.57
N ARG A 237 6.85 -9.58 -13.21
CA ARG A 237 5.85 -10.13 -14.16
C ARG A 237 5.65 -9.22 -15.35
N ASP A 238 5.48 -7.92 -15.11
CA ASP A 238 5.35 -6.93 -16.19
C ASP A 238 6.62 -6.90 -17.06
N ALA A 239 7.80 -6.97 -16.44
CA ALA A 239 9.06 -7.02 -17.15
C ALA A 239 9.18 -8.26 -18.06
N ILE A 240 8.72 -9.43 -17.59
CA ILE A 240 8.67 -10.67 -18.37
C ILE A 240 7.73 -10.49 -19.59
N GLU A 241 6.55 -9.91 -19.40
CA GLU A 241 5.58 -9.68 -20.48
C GLU A 241 6.15 -8.73 -21.53
N VAL A 242 6.70 -7.59 -21.12
CA VAL A 242 7.30 -6.59 -22.01
C VAL A 242 8.49 -7.18 -22.77
N SER A 243 9.35 -7.97 -22.10
CA SER A 243 10.50 -8.63 -22.73
C SER A 243 10.05 -9.68 -23.77
N LYS A 244 9.04 -10.50 -23.46
CA LYS A 244 8.46 -11.46 -24.40
C LYS A 244 7.81 -10.76 -25.60
N GLU A 245 7.07 -9.67 -25.34
CA GLU A 245 6.47 -8.87 -26.41
C GLU A 245 7.53 -8.31 -27.36
N PHE A 246 8.66 -7.78 -26.81
CA PHE A 246 9.78 -7.31 -27.61
C PHE A 246 10.36 -8.43 -28.50
N LEU A 247 10.67 -9.59 -27.92
CA LEU A 247 11.24 -10.74 -28.63
C LEU A 247 10.33 -11.26 -29.72
N ASN A 248 9.03 -11.30 -29.49
CA ASN A 248 8.04 -11.72 -30.48
C ASN A 248 7.90 -10.71 -31.60
N ARG A 249 7.95 -9.42 -31.29
CA ARG A 249 7.73 -8.35 -32.28
C ARG A 249 8.96 -8.04 -33.10
N TYR A 250 10.14 -8.21 -32.50
CA TYR A 250 11.43 -7.88 -33.10
C TYR A 250 12.42 -9.07 -33.09
N PRO A 251 12.12 -10.21 -33.73
CA PRO A 251 12.91 -11.44 -33.60
C PRO A 251 14.36 -11.32 -34.11
N ASN A 252 14.60 -10.37 -35.02
CA ASN A 252 15.92 -10.12 -35.63
C ASN A 252 16.54 -8.78 -35.19
N HIS A 253 16.09 -8.21 -34.07
CA HIS A 253 16.62 -6.92 -33.58
C HIS A 253 18.07 -7.04 -33.11
N PRO A 254 18.94 -6.04 -33.34
CA PRO A 254 20.33 -6.06 -32.87
C PRO A 254 20.47 -6.24 -31.35
N GLU A 255 19.50 -5.72 -30.57
CA GLU A 255 19.50 -5.84 -29.11
C GLU A 255 18.66 -7.03 -28.60
N LYS A 256 18.43 -8.05 -29.42
CA LYS A 256 17.68 -9.26 -29.01
C LYS A 256 18.31 -9.92 -27.77
N THR A 257 19.64 -10.04 -27.76
CA THR A 257 20.36 -10.62 -26.61
C THR A 257 20.10 -9.85 -25.32
N ARG A 258 20.02 -8.51 -25.38
CA ARG A 258 19.65 -7.69 -24.22
C ARG A 258 18.25 -8.00 -23.72
N ALA A 259 17.28 -8.16 -24.61
CA ALA A 259 15.92 -8.55 -24.23
C ALA A 259 15.86 -9.96 -23.62
N GLU A 260 16.62 -10.91 -24.15
CA GLU A 260 16.77 -12.26 -23.57
C GLU A 260 17.38 -12.23 -22.18
N MET A 261 18.39 -11.39 -21.95
CA MET A 261 18.99 -11.18 -20.64
C MET A 261 18.00 -10.58 -19.65
N LEU A 262 17.24 -9.55 -20.03
CA LEU A 262 16.21 -8.94 -19.19
C LEU A 262 15.10 -9.95 -18.85
N LEU A 263 14.66 -10.74 -19.83
CA LEU A 263 13.68 -11.81 -19.62
C LEU A 263 14.20 -12.86 -18.61
N ASN A 264 15.44 -13.30 -18.77
CA ASN A 264 16.04 -14.27 -17.85
C ASN A 264 16.24 -13.70 -16.46
N GLU A 265 16.71 -12.45 -16.34
CA GLU A 265 16.86 -11.76 -15.07
C GLU A 265 15.51 -11.64 -14.35
N ALA A 266 14.49 -11.11 -15.03
CA ALA A 266 13.15 -10.95 -14.44
C ALA A 266 12.56 -12.31 -14.02
N THR A 267 12.76 -13.37 -14.82
CA THR A 267 12.28 -14.72 -14.50
C THR A 267 12.99 -15.28 -13.27
N THR A 268 14.31 -15.10 -13.18
CA THR A 268 15.11 -15.56 -12.03
C THR A 268 14.73 -14.81 -10.78
N ARG A 269 14.60 -13.47 -10.86
CA ARG A 269 14.20 -12.63 -9.74
C ARG A 269 12.80 -12.96 -9.24
N LEU A 270 11.85 -13.21 -10.14
CA LEU A 270 10.50 -13.61 -9.78
C LEU A 270 10.47 -14.97 -9.07
N ALA A 271 11.35 -15.90 -9.43
CA ALA A 271 11.45 -17.20 -8.81
C ALA A 271 12.15 -17.16 -7.43
N SER A 272 12.93 -16.14 -7.14
CA SER A 272 13.71 -16.00 -5.91
C SER A 272 12.97 -15.15 -4.88
N PRO A 273 12.97 -15.53 -3.60
CA PRO A 273 12.45 -14.68 -2.52
C PRO A 273 13.24 -13.35 -2.45
N GLN A 274 12.52 -12.28 -2.17
CA GLN A 274 13.11 -10.93 -2.09
C GLN A 274 13.44 -10.55 -0.64
N TYR A 275 12.75 -11.17 0.30
CA TYR A 275 12.87 -10.89 1.73
C TYR A 275 13.05 -12.19 2.50
N THR A 276 13.95 -12.18 3.47
CA THR A 276 14.18 -13.32 4.36
C THR A 276 13.83 -12.90 5.79
N LEU A 277 12.87 -13.61 6.41
CA LEU A 277 12.58 -13.51 7.83
C LEU A 277 13.40 -14.55 8.60
N GLY A 278 14.13 -14.10 9.61
CA GLY A 278 14.80 -15.01 10.54
C GLY A 278 13.81 -15.63 11.51
N VAL A 279 14.05 -16.88 11.91
CA VAL A 279 13.22 -17.59 12.90
C VAL A 279 14.15 -18.25 13.93
N LEU A 280 13.98 -17.85 15.20
CA LEU A 280 14.75 -18.32 16.36
C LEU A 280 13.84 -19.16 17.25
N ILE A 281 13.86 -20.48 17.11
CA ILE A 281 12.96 -21.39 17.83
C ILE A 281 13.67 -22.68 18.22
N PRO A 282 13.26 -23.35 19.29
CA PRO A 282 13.70 -24.71 19.56
C PRO A 282 13.04 -25.68 18.57
N GLN A 283 13.83 -26.25 17.65
CA GLN A 283 13.40 -27.31 16.75
C GLN A 283 13.72 -28.71 17.28
N SER A 284 14.55 -28.79 18.29
CA SER A 284 14.95 -30.05 18.94
C SER A 284 14.80 -30.00 20.46
N GLY A 285 14.91 -31.15 21.12
CA GLY A 285 14.78 -31.25 22.57
C GLY A 285 13.34 -31.19 23.09
N GLN A 286 13.19 -30.93 24.39
CA GLN A 286 11.88 -30.96 25.08
C GLN A 286 10.93 -29.84 24.66
N LEU A 287 11.44 -28.78 24.08
CA LEU A 287 10.67 -27.59 23.68
C LEU A 287 10.32 -27.58 22.19
N ALA A 288 10.72 -28.63 21.43
CA ALA A 288 10.49 -28.72 19.99
C ALA A 288 9.01 -28.59 19.60
N PHE A 289 8.11 -29.12 20.44
CA PHE A 289 6.67 -29.02 20.24
C PHE A 289 6.22 -27.56 20.16
N PHE A 290 6.67 -26.69 21.06
CA PHE A 290 6.33 -25.27 21.05
C PHE A 290 6.95 -24.53 19.85
N GLY A 291 8.18 -24.92 19.47
CA GLY A 291 8.82 -24.37 18.26
C GLY A 291 8.06 -24.72 16.99
N ASP A 292 7.50 -25.93 16.89
CA ASP A 292 6.69 -26.38 15.76
C ASP A 292 5.42 -25.54 15.57
N HIS A 293 4.68 -25.27 16.65
CA HIS A 293 3.47 -24.43 16.61
C HIS A 293 3.78 -22.99 16.17
N VAL A 294 4.85 -22.40 16.70
CA VAL A 294 5.32 -21.09 16.29
C VAL A 294 5.69 -21.07 14.80
N LEU A 295 6.42 -22.08 14.34
CA LEU A 295 6.83 -22.19 12.94
C LEU A 295 5.64 -22.29 12.00
N LYS A 296 4.61 -23.06 12.33
CA LYS A 296 3.38 -23.19 11.54
C LYS A 296 2.66 -21.84 11.39
N GLY A 297 2.57 -21.06 12.47
CA GLY A 297 1.99 -19.70 12.40
C GLY A 297 2.78 -18.79 11.45
N ILE A 298 4.11 -18.76 11.57
CA ILE A 298 4.98 -17.96 10.69
C ILE A 298 4.85 -18.40 9.23
N GLN A 299 4.88 -19.71 8.97
CA GLN A 299 4.79 -20.25 7.61
C GLN A 299 3.46 -19.92 6.95
N LEU A 300 2.36 -19.95 7.71
CA LEU A 300 1.04 -19.57 7.21
C LEU A 300 1.03 -18.08 6.81
N ALA A 301 1.53 -17.19 7.67
CA ALA A 301 1.60 -15.75 7.36
C ALA A 301 2.44 -15.46 6.09
N VAL A 302 3.59 -16.12 5.97
CA VAL A 302 4.46 -16.00 4.78
C VAL A 302 3.78 -16.58 3.53
N HIS A 303 3.06 -17.69 3.67
CA HIS A 303 2.31 -18.28 2.56
C HIS A 303 1.23 -17.32 2.03
N GLU A 304 0.42 -16.76 2.92
CA GLU A 304 -0.63 -15.81 2.54
C GLU A 304 -0.07 -14.52 1.93
N TYR A 305 1.00 -13.99 2.51
CA TYR A 305 1.72 -12.86 1.94
C TYR A 305 2.19 -13.16 0.51
N ASN A 306 2.81 -14.32 0.27
CA ASN A 306 3.32 -14.71 -1.03
C ASN A 306 2.23 -14.93 -2.08
N LEU A 307 1.01 -15.27 -1.65
CA LEU A 307 -0.16 -15.31 -2.54
C LEU A 307 -0.61 -13.92 -2.97
N GLN A 308 -0.53 -12.93 -2.07
CA GLN A 308 -0.91 -11.55 -2.34
C GLN A 308 0.17 -10.77 -3.06
N GLU A 309 1.46 -11.04 -2.77
CA GLU A 309 2.64 -10.33 -3.28
C GLU A 309 3.57 -11.29 -4.04
N PRO A 310 3.11 -11.86 -5.17
CA PRO A 310 3.86 -12.90 -5.88
C PRO A 310 5.17 -12.41 -6.51
N ASP A 311 5.33 -11.11 -6.68
CA ASP A 311 6.52 -10.47 -7.24
C ASP A 311 7.54 -10.03 -6.16
N ASN A 312 7.10 -9.97 -4.90
CA ASN A 312 7.89 -9.54 -3.74
C ASN A 312 7.87 -10.62 -2.64
N ARG A 313 8.18 -11.86 -3.00
CA ARG A 313 8.05 -13.02 -2.11
C ARG A 313 8.99 -12.95 -0.92
N ALA A 314 8.51 -13.48 0.21
CA ALA A 314 9.27 -13.68 1.43
C ALA A 314 9.56 -15.19 1.64
N GLU A 315 10.64 -15.48 2.35
CA GLU A 315 10.98 -16.81 2.84
C GLU A 315 11.34 -16.75 4.32
N VAL A 316 11.40 -17.92 4.97
CA VAL A 316 11.85 -18.08 6.35
C VAL A 316 13.20 -18.79 6.41
N LEU A 317 14.10 -18.28 7.25
CA LEU A 317 15.38 -18.88 7.56
C LEU A 317 15.39 -19.28 9.04
N ILE A 318 15.34 -20.59 9.29
CA ILE A 318 15.11 -21.13 10.63
C ILE A 318 16.44 -21.51 11.27
N LYS A 319 16.59 -21.14 12.56
CA LYS A 319 17.72 -21.53 13.41
C LYS A 319 17.21 -22.18 14.68
N ASP A 320 17.76 -23.36 14.97
CA ASP A 320 17.44 -24.11 16.19
C ASP A 320 18.16 -23.53 17.40
N THR A 321 17.42 -23.00 18.36
CA THR A 321 17.96 -22.48 19.61
C THR A 321 18.10 -23.52 20.70
N GLU A 322 17.46 -24.69 20.55
CA GLU A 322 17.36 -25.76 21.57
C GLU A 322 16.92 -25.25 22.96
N GLY A 323 16.33 -24.03 23.05
CA GLY A 323 16.01 -23.39 24.34
C GLY A 323 17.24 -22.88 25.11
N SER A 324 18.40 -22.73 24.44
CA SER A 324 19.66 -22.26 25.02
C SER A 324 19.92 -20.80 24.70
N PRO A 325 20.20 -19.96 25.72
CA PRO A 325 20.61 -18.58 25.54
C PRO A 325 21.83 -18.42 24.63
N GLU A 326 22.84 -19.27 24.77
CA GLU A 326 24.09 -19.20 23.99
C GLU A 326 23.82 -19.53 22.51
N LYS A 327 22.94 -20.52 22.25
CA LYS A 327 22.56 -20.88 20.88
C LYS A 327 21.68 -19.80 20.25
N ALA A 328 20.79 -19.16 21.00
CA ALA A 328 19.99 -18.06 20.51
C ALA A 328 20.85 -16.88 20.04
N VAL A 329 21.91 -16.53 20.80
CA VAL A 329 22.87 -15.49 20.41
C VAL A 329 23.60 -15.86 19.12
N ALA A 330 24.18 -17.07 19.05
CA ALA A 330 24.89 -17.54 17.86
C ALA A 330 23.97 -17.60 16.63
N ALA A 331 22.75 -18.06 16.81
CA ALA A 331 21.73 -18.14 15.77
C ALA A 331 21.34 -16.74 15.22
N LEU A 332 21.21 -15.74 16.10
CA LEU A 332 20.94 -14.35 15.69
C LEU A 332 22.09 -13.76 14.87
N ASP A 333 23.35 -13.99 15.27
CA ASP A 333 24.54 -13.55 14.51
C ASP A 333 24.57 -14.18 13.10
N GLU A 334 24.24 -15.49 13.00
CA GLU A 334 24.16 -16.17 11.71
C GLU A 334 23.05 -15.59 10.83
N LEU A 335 21.84 -15.35 11.38
CA LEU A 335 20.74 -14.72 10.66
C LEU A 335 21.12 -13.33 10.14
N ALA A 336 21.79 -12.54 10.98
CA ALA A 336 22.28 -11.22 10.60
C ALA A 336 23.25 -11.28 9.42
N SER A 337 24.19 -12.24 9.44
CA SER A 337 25.16 -12.44 8.35
C SER A 337 24.51 -12.84 7.02
N GLN A 338 23.30 -13.42 7.06
CA GLN A 338 22.53 -13.84 5.90
C GLN A 338 21.52 -12.78 5.44
N GLY A 339 21.52 -11.59 6.05
CA GLY A 339 20.77 -10.44 5.60
C GLY A 339 19.27 -10.50 5.85
N VAL A 340 18.83 -11.14 6.93
CA VAL A 340 17.42 -11.14 7.32
C VAL A 340 16.94 -9.72 7.61
N VAL A 341 15.70 -9.41 7.23
CA VAL A 341 15.12 -8.06 7.43
C VAL A 341 14.51 -7.89 8.82
N ALA A 342 14.10 -8.98 9.45
CA ALA A 342 13.60 -9.07 10.82
C ALA A 342 13.75 -10.51 11.31
N ALA A 343 13.66 -10.74 12.63
CA ALA A 343 13.62 -12.10 13.18
C ALA A 343 12.43 -12.28 14.13
N ILE A 344 11.87 -13.50 14.18
CA ILE A 344 10.78 -13.91 15.05
C ILE A 344 11.28 -14.97 16.02
N GLY A 345 10.97 -14.81 17.29
CA GLY A 345 11.59 -15.54 18.40
C GLY A 345 12.64 -14.67 19.12
N PRO A 346 13.42 -15.23 20.09
CA PRO A 346 13.26 -16.55 20.70
C PRO A 346 11.96 -16.68 21.51
N LEU A 347 11.69 -17.91 22.01
CA LEU A 347 10.45 -18.18 22.75
C LEU A 347 10.58 -17.97 24.25
N LEU A 348 11.75 -18.24 24.82
CA LEU A 348 11.97 -18.17 26.26
C LEU A 348 12.52 -16.81 26.69
N THR A 349 12.08 -16.34 27.85
CA THR A 349 12.59 -15.11 28.49
C THR A 349 14.12 -15.07 28.56
N LYS A 350 14.78 -16.14 29.02
CA LYS A 350 16.24 -16.20 29.15
C LYS A 350 16.97 -16.10 27.82
N GLU A 351 16.45 -16.73 26.76
CA GLU A 351 17.00 -16.61 25.40
C GLU A 351 16.86 -15.18 24.90
N THR A 352 15.67 -14.59 25.13
CA THR A 352 15.36 -13.21 24.70
C THR A 352 16.26 -12.18 25.41
N GLU A 353 16.45 -12.34 26.72
CA GLU A 353 17.37 -11.48 27.48
C GLU A 353 18.82 -11.60 26.98
N ALA A 354 19.25 -12.81 26.64
CA ALA A 354 20.62 -13.07 26.18
C ALA A 354 20.97 -12.39 24.85
N ILE A 355 20.00 -12.25 23.94
CA ILE A 355 20.23 -11.61 22.62
C ILE A 355 20.24 -10.08 22.69
N VAL A 356 19.75 -9.45 23.78
CA VAL A 356 19.61 -7.98 23.88
C VAL A 356 20.92 -7.22 23.56
N PRO A 357 22.10 -7.61 24.08
CA PRO A 357 23.35 -6.91 23.77
C PRO A 357 23.73 -6.91 22.29
N GLU A 358 23.34 -7.95 21.55
CA GLU A 358 23.63 -8.06 20.12
C GLU A 358 22.69 -7.23 19.25
N LEU A 359 21.46 -6.97 19.70
CA LEU A 359 20.46 -6.22 18.93
C LEU A 359 20.92 -4.80 18.57
N GLU A 360 21.57 -4.10 19.51
CA GLU A 360 22.10 -2.75 19.27
C GLU A 360 23.25 -2.75 18.25
N LYS A 361 23.98 -3.84 18.17
CA LYS A 361 25.09 -4.01 17.25
C LYS A 361 24.61 -4.43 15.86
N LEU A 362 23.71 -5.41 15.79
CA LEU A 362 23.23 -5.99 14.55
C LEU A 362 22.13 -5.14 13.89
N LYS A 363 21.37 -4.38 14.69
CA LYS A 363 20.27 -3.49 14.23
C LYS A 363 19.21 -4.22 13.42
N ILE A 364 18.82 -5.41 13.88
CA ILE A 364 17.74 -6.22 13.34
C ILE A 364 16.57 -6.20 14.31
N PRO A 365 15.35 -5.83 13.90
CA PRO A 365 14.18 -5.93 14.77
C PRO A 365 13.85 -7.39 15.03
N VAL A 366 13.65 -7.71 16.31
CA VAL A 366 13.29 -9.06 16.78
C VAL A 366 11.96 -8.99 17.49
N ILE A 367 11.02 -9.87 17.11
CA ILE A 367 9.71 -9.99 17.75
C ILE A 367 9.62 -11.33 18.44
N THR A 368 9.53 -11.33 19.78
CA THR A 368 9.27 -12.57 20.54
C THR A 368 7.76 -12.80 20.70
N PRO A 369 7.22 -13.91 20.20
CA PRO A 369 5.80 -14.22 20.32
C PRO A 369 5.42 -14.89 21.65
N ALA A 370 6.39 -15.34 22.46
CA ALA A 370 6.10 -16.19 23.62
C ALA A 370 6.81 -15.80 24.92
N ALA A 371 7.86 -14.97 24.89
CA ALA A 371 8.60 -14.60 26.09
C ALA A 371 7.72 -13.83 27.09
N SER A 372 7.48 -14.41 28.26
CA SER A 372 6.52 -13.92 29.27
C SER A 372 7.12 -12.99 30.32
N GLY A 373 8.44 -12.77 30.34
CA GLY A 373 9.12 -11.89 31.31
C GLY A 373 8.60 -10.46 31.27
N GLU A 374 8.42 -9.82 32.44
CA GLU A 374 7.95 -8.43 32.51
C GLU A 374 8.97 -7.45 31.88
N GLY A 375 8.49 -6.49 31.07
CA GLY A 375 9.30 -5.42 30.52
C GLY A 375 10.29 -5.82 29.42
N ILE A 376 10.24 -7.04 28.91
CA ILE A 376 11.14 -7.54 27.85
C ILE A 376 11.18 -6.60 26.65
N GLY A 377 10.03 -6.14 26.15
CA GLY A 377 9.95 -5.23 25.02
C GLY A 377 10.55 -3.83 25.26
N THR A 378 10.99 -3.54 26.49
CA THR A 378 11.65 -2.26 26.83
C THR A 378 13.18 -2.37 26.94
N LEU A 379 13.74 -3.57 26.82
CA LEU A 379 15.18 -3.82 27.00
C LEU A 379 16.04 -3.30 25.85
N SER A 380 15.46 -3.21 24.65
CA SER A 380 16.12 -2.63 23.46
C SER A 380 15.09 -2.02 22.51
N PRO A 381 15.40 -0.93 21.82
CA PRO A 381 14.53 -0.36 20.78
C PRO A 381 14.39 -1.28 19.53
N TRP A 382 15.13 -2.39 19.48
CA TRP A 382 15.10 -3.41 18.44
C TRP A 382 14.35 -4.68 18.86
N LEU A 383 13.87 -4.72 20.12
CA LEU A 383 13.16 -5.87 20.66
C LEU A 383 11.68 -5.55 20.85
N PHE A 384 10.84 -6.40 20.27
CA PHE A 384 9.39 -6.31 20.35
C PHE A 384 8.83 -7.58 20.97
N ARG A 385 7.76 -7.44 21.73
CA ARG A 385 7.08 -8.57 22.36
C ARG A 385 5.61 -8.58 22.00
N ASP A 386 5.16 -9.69 21.41
CA ASP A 386 3.76 -9.95 21.05
C ASP A 386 3.17 -11.12 21.86
N ALA A 387 3.65 -11.35 23.06
CA ALA A 387 3.21 -12.43 23.94
C ALA A 387 2.00 -12.02 24.79
N LEU A 388 1.10 -12.99 25.04
CA LEU A 388 0.09 -12.86 26.08
C LEU A 388 0.78 -12.86 27.43
N THR A 389 0.55 -11.83 28.24
CA THR A 389 1.17 -11.70 29.56
C THR A 389 0.14 -11.78 30.67
N ASN A 390 0.58 -12.17 31.88
CA ASN A 390 -0.29 -12.10 33.05
C ASN A 390 -0.73 -10.67 33.37
N SER A 391 0.13 -9.68 33.12
CA SER A 391 -0.22 -8.26 33.31
C SER A 391 -1.31 -7.80 32.35
N SER A 392 -1.26 -8.17 31.07
CA SER A 392 -2.31 -7.82 30.11
C SER A 392 -3.64 -8.52 30.42
N GLN A 393 -3.59 -9.78 30.87
CA GLN A 393 -4.79 -10.52 31.28
C GLN A 393 -5.44 -9.88 32.53
N ALA A 394 -4.65 -9.60 33.57
CA ALA A 394 -5.15 -8.96 34.79
C ALA A 394 -5.76 -7.59 34.50
N ALA A 395 -5.08 -6.77 33.68
CA ALA A 395 -5.59 -5.45 33.28
C ALA A 395 -6.92 -5.55 32.51
N ALA A 396 -7.04 -6.48 31.56
CA ALA A 396 -8.27 -6.68 30.80
C ALA A 396 -9.42 -7.21 31.69
N ALA A 397 -9.12 -8.10 32.65
CA ALA A 397 -10.11 -8.60 33.62
C ALA A 397 -10.60 -7.47 34.53
N VAL A 398 -9.71 -6.59 35.00
CA VAL A 398 -10.06 -5.41 35.79
C VAL A 398 -10.88 -4.41 34.97
N GLN A 399 -10.48 -4.15 33.74
CA GLN A 399 -11.22 -3.25 32.84
C GLN A 399 -12.64 -3.76 32.61
N PHE A 400 -12.79 -5.05 32.32
CA PHE A 400 -14.09 -5.71 32.19
C PHE A 400 -14.92 -5.51 33.47
N ALA A 401 -14.36 -5.87 34.62
CA ALA A 401 -15.05 -5.82 35.90
C ALA A 401 -15.54 -4.40 36.26
N LEU A 402 -14.71 -3.40 36.08
CA LEU A 402 -15.07 -1.99 36.30
C LEU A 402 -16.10 -1.49 35.27
N GLY A 403 -16.00 -1.94 34.01
CA GLY A 403 -16.97 -1.65 32.96
C GLY A 403 -18.38 -2.19 33.27
N GLN A 404 -18.45 -3.32 34.01
CA GLN A 404 -19.70 -3.87 34.55
C GLN A 404 -20.14 -3.23 35.88
N ASN A 405 -19.46 -2.18 36.30
CA ASN A 405 -19.75 -1.45 37.57
C ASN A 405 -19.64 -2.32 38.82
N LEU A 406 -18.83 -3.39 38.81
CA LEU A 406 -18.54 -4.25 39.95
C LEU A 406 -17.60 -3.52 40.91
N LYS A 407 -17.87 -3.59 42.24
CA LYS A 407 -17.18 -2.78 43.21
C LYS A 407 -16.52 -3.57 44.36
N LYS A 408 -16.98 -4.79 44.64
CA LYS A 408 -16.49 -5.60 45.73
C LYS A 408 -16.14 -7.00 45.27
N PHE A 409 -14.90 -7.40 45.46
CA PHE A 409 -14.30 -8.59 44.88
C PHE A 409 -13.78 -9.57 45.89
N VAL A 410 -13.82 -10.85 45.51
CA VAL A 410 -13.10 -11.94 46.15
C VAL A 410 -12.12 -12.54 45.15
N ILE A 411 -10.90 -12.82 45.57
CA ILE A 411 -9.88 -13.50 44.76
C ILE A 411 -9.63 -14.88 45.33
N LEU A 412 -9.82 -15.92 44.54
CA LEU A 412 -9.53 -17.31 44.92
C LEU A 412 -8.65 -17.96 43.84
N TYR A 413 -7.41 -18.34 44.23
CA TYR A 413 -6.37 -18.71 43.26
C TYR A 413 -5.53 -19.90 43.69
N PRO A 414 -4.93 -20.69 42.76
CA PRO A 414 -3.99 -21.76 43.10
C PRO A 414 -2.69 -21.20 43.67
N ASP A 415 -2.13 -21.89 44.66
CA ASP A 415 -0.88 -21.52 45.34
C ASP A 415 0.36 -21.91 44.54
N ASP A 416 0.38 -21.56 43.26
CA ASP A 416 1.50 -21.72 42.32
C ASP A 416 1.96 -20.34 41.77
N ALA A 417 2.97 -20.33 40.92
CA ALA A 417 3.53 -19.10 40.35
C ALA A 417 2.51 -18.33 39.52
N TYR A 418 1.70 -19.04 38.71
CA TYR A 418 0.69 -18.45 37.83
C TYR A 418 -0.44 -17.79 38.61
N GLY A 419 -1.05 -18.51 39.54
CA GLY A 419 -2.14 -18.01 40.35
C GLY A 419 -1.72 -16.83 41.24
N LYS A 420 -0.54 -16.93 41.86
CA LYS A 420 0.05 -15.83 42.70
C LYS A 420 0.27 -14.55 41.90
N ASP A 421 0.84 -14.68 40.71
CA ASP A 421 1.17 -13.53 39.88
C ASP A 421 -0.11 -12.83 39.37
N LEU A 422 -1.08 -13.57 38.84
CA LEU A 422 -2.36 -13.02 38.42
C LEU A 422 -3.15 -12.38 39.55
N ALA A 423 -3.20 -13.01 40.75
CA ALA A 423 -3.86 -12.45 41.91
C ALA A 423 -3.20 -11.14 42.35
N ARG A 424 -1.87 -11.09 42.38
CA ARG A 424 -1.07 -9.89 42.69
C ARG A 424 -1.34 -8.76 41.66
N LEU A 425 -1.32 -9.06 40.38
CA LEU A 425 -1.52 -8.10 39.30
C LEU A 425 -2.95 -7.57 39.30
N PHE A 426 -3.95 -8.43 39.43
CA PHE A 426 -5.35 -8.02 39.55
C PHE A 426 -5.57 -7.10 40.76
N THR A 427 -4.98 -7.45 41.91
CA THR A 427 -5.04 -6.63 43.12
C THR A 427 -4.44 -5.24 42.88
N LYS A 428 -3.24 -5.18 42.27
CA LYS A 428 -2.54 -3.94 41.94
C LYS A 428 -3.36 -3.04 41.01
N ASP A 429 -3.91 -3.61 39.95
CA ASP A 429 -4.65 -2.84 38.95
C ASP A 429 -6.03 -2.38 39.42
N LEU A 430 -6.60 -3.07 40.42
CA LEU A 430 -7.85 -2.71 41.09
C LEU A 430 -7.66 -1.69 42.21
N GLU A 431 -6.41 -1.49 42.70
CA GLU A 431 -6.10 -0.61 43.83
C GLU A 431 -6.71 0.79 43.65
N GLN A 432 -7.35 1.29 44.70
CA GLN A 432 -8.09 2.58 44.75
C GLN A 432 -9.32 2.67 43.82
N LYS A 433 -9.66 1.63 43.09
CA LYS A 433 -10.82 1.62 42.19
C LYS A 433 -12.00 0.82 42.73
N ALA A 434 -11.72 -0.23 43.51
CA ALA A 434 -12.74 -1.11 44.09
C ALA A 434 -12.18 -1.79 45.38
N GLU A 435 -13.08 -2.46 46.13
CA GLU A 435 -12.76 -3.18 47.36
C GLU A 435 -12.41 -4.64 47.08
N ILE A 436 -11.33 -5.14 47.64
CA ILE A 436 -11.03 -6.58 47.71
C ILE A 436 -11.35 -7.06 49.14
N LEU A 437 -12.46 -7.78 49.26
CA LEU A 437 -12.95 -8.32 50.51
C LEU A 437 -12.06 -9.44 51.06
N ALA A 438 -11.66 -10.36 50.17
CA ALA A 438 -10.85 -11.53 50.54
C ALA A 438 -9.94 -11.96 49.39
N THR A 439 -8.73 -12.38 49.75
CA THR A 439 -7.77 -13.02 48.86
C THR A 439 -7.36 -14.35 49.49
N VAL A 440 -7.72 -15.47 48.85
CA VAL A 440 -7.55 -16.82 49.39
C VAL A 440 -6.83 -17.69 48.38
N SER A 441 -5.80 -18.40 48.80
CA SER A 441 -5.11 -19.40 47.96
C SER A 441 -5.53 -20.81 48.32
N TYR A 442 -5.43 -21.72 47.34
CA TYR A 442 -5.64 -23.16 47.50
C TYR A 442 -4.49 -23.95 46.87
N PRO A 443 -4.17 -25.16 47.40
CA PRO A 443 -3.16 -26.05 46.77
C PRO A 443 -3.54 -26.42 45.32
N PRO A 444 -2.59 -26.42 44.35
CA PRO A 444 -2.88 -26.68 42.94
C PRO A 444 -3.56 -28.00 42.63
N ASP A 445 -3.39 -29.02 43.51
CA ASP A 445 -3.93 -30.36 43.35
C ASP A 445 -5.27 -30.59 44.09
N VAL A 446 -5.83 -29.54 44.75
CA VAL A 446 -7.06 -29.66 45.52
C VAL A 446 -8.26 -30.03 44.63
N LYS A 447 -9.14 -30.89 45.20
CA LYS A 447 -10.40 -31.28 44.55
C LYS A 447 -11.66 -30.87 45.35
N ASP A 448 -11.51 -30.76 46.69
CA ASP A 448 -12.54 -30.26 47.60
C ASP A 448 -12.19 -28.84 48.08
N PHE A 449 -12.94 -27.89 47.61
CA PHE A 449 -12.74 -26.45 47.90
C PHE A 449 -13.51 -25.97 49.13
N GLY A 450 -14.26 -26.86 49.81
CA GLY A 450 -15.14 -26.51 50.91
C GLY A 450 -14.47 -25.72 52.06
N LEU A 451 -13.20 -26.06 52.36
CA LEU A 451 -12.42 -25.32 53.39
C LEU A 451 -12.20 -23.85 52.96
N TYR A 452 -11.80 -23.62 51.74
CA TYR A 452 -11.47 -22.29 51.21
C TYR A 452 -12.72 -21.44 50.98
N ILE A 453 -13.80 -22.06 50.52
CA ILE A 453 -15.10 -21.40 50.35
C ILE A 453 -15.66 -20.96 51.71
N ARG A 454 -15.68 -21.84 52.71
CA ARG A 454 -16.11 -21.47 54.09
C ARG A 454 -15.27 -20.35 54.67
N ARG A 455 -13.96 -20.32 54.42
CA ARG A 455 -13.10 -19.21 54.85
C ARG A 455 -13.53 -17.87 54.22
N ILE A 456 -13.89 -17.87 52.94
CA ILE A 456 -14.41 -16.69 52.25
C ILE A 456 -15.74 -16.25 52.90
N MET A 457 -16.65 -17.19 53.14
CA MET A 457 -17.95 -16.93 53.79
C MET A 457 -17.77 -16.30 55.16
N GLU A 458 -16.82 -16.82 55.96
CA GLU A 458 -16.52 -16.26 57.29
C GLU A 458 -15.97 -14.82 57.21
N ILE A 459 -15.07 -14.54 56.25
CA ILE A 459 -14.53 -13.20 56.04
C ILE A 459 -15.66 -12.24 55.64
N ASP A 460 -16.54 -12.67 54.76
CA ASP A 460 -17.66 -11.86 54.28
C ASP A 460 -18.69 -11.59 55.37
N LEU A 461 -19.10 -12.61 56.14
CA LEU A 461 -20.01 -12.44 57.30
C LEU A 461 -19.44 -11.50 58.34
N ARG A 462 -18.13 -11.61 58.65
CA ARG A 462 -17.45 -10.66 59.59
C ARG A 462 -17.47 -9.23 59.04
N SER A 463 -17.27 -9.05 57.74
CA SER A 463 -17.35 -7.71 57.10
C SER A 463 -18.74 -7.10 57.24
N GLN A 464 -19.77 -7.90 57.22
CA GLN A 464 -21.16 -7.55 57.43
C GLN A 464 -21.53 -7.43 58.94
N LYS A 465 -20.56 -7.64 59.84
CA LYS A 465 -20.75 -7.63 61.31
C LYS A 465 -21.72 -8.73 61.80
N VAL A 466 -21.82 -9.84 61.08
CA VAL A 466 -22.61 -11.00 61.48
C VAL A 466 -21.74 -11.88 62.42
N PRO A 467 -22.19 -12.17 63.62
CA PRO A 467 -21.44 -13.03 64.52
C PRO A 467 -21.43 -14.47 64.02
N ILE A 468 -20.26 -15.11 64.06
CA ILE A 468 -20.10 -16.51 63.68
C ILE A 468 -20.13 -17.37 64.93
N PRO A 469 -21.09 -18.30 65.08
CA PRO A 469 -21.19 -19.16 66.24
C PRO A 469 -19.99 -20.10 66.37
N ASP A 470 -19.59 -20.39 67.60
CA ASP A 470 -18.58 -21.40 67.88
C ASP A 470 -19.12 -22.84 67.77
N ASP A 471 -20.43 -22.99 67.97
CA ASP A 471 -21.13 -24.25 67.80
C ASP A 471 -21.22 -24.65 66.32
N ASP A 472 -20.81 -25.88 65.98
CA ASP A 472 -20.73 -26.37 64.62
C ASP A 472 -22.11 -26.49 63.92
N ALA A 473 -23.18 -26.85 64.69
CA ALA A 473 -24.52 -26.99 64.16
C ALA A 473 -25.13 -25.63 63.82
N GLU A 474 -24.94 -24.64 64.71
CA GLU A 474 -25.39 -23.26 64.45
C GLU A 474 -24.59 -22.61 63.33
N ARG A 475 -23.29 -22.84 63.24
CA ARG A 475 -22.44 -22.38 62.14
C ARG A 475 -22.87 -22.98 60.80
N LYS A 476 -23.13 -24.30 60.76
CA LYS A 476 -23.65 -24.96 59.57
C LYS A 476 -24.95 -24.34 59.12
N LYS A 477 -25.88 -24.08 60.02
CA LYS A 477 -27.18 -23.44 59.73
C LYS A 477 -26.99 -22.00 59.21
N LEU A 478 -26.02 -21.24 59.73
CA LEU A 478 -25.68 -19.91 59.24
C LEU A 478 -25.17 -20.00 57.78
N PHE A 479 -24.30 -20.99 57.48
CA PHE A 479 -23.79 -21.18 56.15
C PHE A 479 -24.84 -21.70 55.13
N GLU A 480 -25.82 -22.46 55.56
CA GLU A 480 -26.97 -22.88 54.74
C GLU A 480 -27.82 -21.68 54.30
N GLY A 481 -27.85 -20.60 55.10
CA GLY A 481 -28.57 -19.36 54.77
C GLY A 481 -27.68 -18.26 54.19
N TYR A 482 -26.46 -18.55 53.80
CA TYR A 482 -25.51 -17.55 53.35
C TYR A 482 -25.90 -16.92 52.01
N SER A 483 -25.69 -15.60 51.91
CA SER A 483 -25.76 -14.79 50.71
C SER A 483 -24.56 -13.87 50.63
N PRO A 484 -23.82 -13.88 49.49
CA PRO A 484 -22.61 -13.06 49.35
C PRO A 484 -22.92 -11.55 49.35
N SER A 485 -22.03 -10.76 49.99
CA SER A 485 -22.07 -9.28 49.92
C SER A 485 -21.12 -8.68 48.90
N PHE A 486 -20.45 -9.52 48.15
CA PHE A 486 -19.53 -9.11 47.08
C PHE A 486 -20.14 -9.32 45.70
N ASP A 487 -19.67 -8.54 44.72
CA ASP A 487 -20.24 -8.51 43.35
C ASP A 487 -19.62 -9.55 42.43
N ALA A 488 -18.32 -9.87 42.66
CA ALA A 488 -17.58 -10.74 41.75
C ALA A 488 -16.51 -11.60 42.44
N MET A 489 -16.19 -12.72 41.81
CA MET A 489 -15.01 -13.53 42.13
C MET A 489 -14.05 -13.55 40.92
N TYR A 490 -12.78 -13.16 41.19
CA TYR A 490 -11.67 -13.42 40.27
C TYR A 490 -11.02 -14.75 40.60
N LEU A 491 -11.05 -15.66 39.64
CA LEU A 491 -10.68 -17.07 39.81
C LEU A 491 -9.56 -17.45 38.81
N PRO A 492 -8.35 -16.83 38.89
CA PRO A 492 -7.25 -17.25 38.04
C PRO A 492 -6.86 -18.69 38.35
N GLY A 493 -6.91 -19.57 37.37
CA GLY A 493 -6.63 -20.98 37.57
C GLY A 493 -6.85 -21.80 36.31
N TYR A 494 -6.60 -23.09 36.44
CA TYR A 494 -6.71 -24.03 35.31
C TYR A 494 -8.12 -24.59 35.19
N ALA A 495 -8.60 -24.77 33.96
CA ALA A 495 -9.94 -25.28 33.61
C ALA A 495 -10.33 -26.52 34.41
N GLU A 496 -9.43 -27.49 34.56
CA GLU A 496 -9.66 -28.70 35.32
C GLU A 496 -10.03 -28.49 36.80
N ARG A 497 -9.42 -27.46 37.42
CA ARG A 497 -9.64 -27.15 38.84
C ARG A 497 -10.84 -26.23 39.01
N VAL A 498 -10.92 -25.21 38.19
CA VAL A 498 -12.05 -24.29 38.20
C VAL A 498 -13.35 -25.02 37.83
N GLY A 499 -13.32 -25.96 36.88
CA GLY A 499 -14.46 -26.83 36.57
C GLY A 499 -15.01 -27.64 37.75
N LEU A 500 -14.13 -27.98 38.73
CA LEU A 500 -14.57 -28.61 39.98
C LEU A 500 -14.98 -27.58 41.06
N LEU A 501 -14.44 -26.39 41.01
CA LEU A 501 -14.75 -25.31 41.96
C LEU A 501 -16.16 -24.71 41.74
N LEU A 502 -16.53 -24.41 40.49
CA LEU A 502 -17.79 -23.71 40.19
C LEU A 502 -19.04 -24.40 40.72
N PRO A 503 -19.23 -25.73 40.59
CA PRO A 503 -20.35 -26.45 41.23
C PRO A 503 -20.32 -26.35 42.76
N GLN A 504 -19.13 -26.31 43.39
CA GLN A 504 -19.01 -26.22 44.82
C GLN A 504 -19.35 -24.79 45.34
N LEU A 505 -19.02 -23.73 44.56
CA LEU A 505 -19.49 -22.37 44.88
C LEU A 505 -21.02 -22.32 44.98
N ALA A 506 -21.70 -22.91 44.01
CA ALA A 506 -23.16 -22.99 43.99
C ALA A 506 -23.72 -23.81 45.16
N PHE A 507 -23.05 -24.92 45.55
CA PHE A 507 -23.41 -25.74 46.71
C PHE A 507 -23.34 -24.94 48.01
N TYR A 508 -22.41 -23.99 48.12
CA TYR A 508 -22.26 -23.09 49.29
C TYR A 508 -23.05 -21.77 49.13
N ASN A 509 -24.07 -21.72 48.25
CA ASN A 509 -24.91 -20.58 47.98
C ASN A 509 -24.16 -19.30 47.49
N ILE A 510 -22.95 -19.47 46.97
CA ILE A 510 -22.26 -18.39 46.24
C ILE A 510 -22.80 -18.40 44.80
N THR A 511 -23.93 -17.69 44.64
CA THR A 511 -24.67 -17.53 43.39
C THR A 511 -24.90 -16.03 43.15
N HIS A 512 -25.26 -15.66 41.93
CA HIS A 512 -25.53 -14.28 41.51
C HIS A 512 -24.33 -13.32 41.65
N VAL A 513 -23.11 -13.87 41.65
CA VAL A 513 -21.86 -13.14 41.59
C VAL A 513 -21.22 -13.31 40.22
N ALA A 514 -20.58 -12.28 39.70
CA ALA A 514 -19.87 -12.39 38.44
C ALA A 514 -18.61 -13.28 38.63
N LEU A 515 -18.45 -14.28 37.77
CA LEU A 515 -17.28 -15.15 37.78
C LEU A 515 -16.33 -14.71 36.69
N ILE A 516 -15.10 -14.32 37.05
CA ILE A 516 -14.10 -13.76 36.15
C ILE A 516 -12.88 -14.67 36.16
N GLY A 517 -12.49 -15.16 34.98
CA GLY A 517 -11.39 -16.09 34.78
C GLY A 517 -10.20 -15.53 33.99
N SER A 518 -9.25 -16.39 33.72
CA SER A 518 -8.05 -16.14 32.93
C SER A 518 -7.97 -17.12 31.74
N ASN A 519 -7.02 -16.93 30.84
CA ASN A 519 -6.88 -17.71 29.60
C ASN A 519 -6.90 -19.24 29.78
N ASN A 520 -6.37 -19.76 30.90
CA ASN A 520 -6.37 -21.19 31.16
C ASN A 520 -7.76 -21.80 31.44
N TRP A 521 -8.83 -20.99 31.37
CA TRP A 521 -10.20 -21.48 31.34
C TRP A 521 -10.65 -21.93 29.96
N HIS A 522 -9.98 -21.52 28.91
CA HIS A 522 -10.30 -21.84 27.53
C HIS A 522 -9.91 -23.28 27.18
N SER A 523 -10.63 -24.22 27.75
CA SER A 523 -10.45 -25.64 27.56
C SER A 523 -11.79 -26.36 27.70
N PRO A 524 -12.06 -27.41 26.92
CA PRO A 524 -13.24 -28.28 27.07
C PRO A 524 -13.44 -28.79 28.50
N ASP A 525 -12.36 -29.03 29.23
CA ASP A 525 -12.42 -29.45 30.65
C ASP A 525 -13.25 -28.53 31.54
N LEU A 526 -13.27 -27.23 31.29
CA LEU A 526 -14.12 -26.29 32.05
C LEU A 526 -15.59 -26.64 31.85
N ILE A 527 -16.00 -26.79 30.60
CA ILE A 527 -17.41 -27.06 30.25
C ILE A 527 -17.83 -28.47 30.74
N GLU A 528 -16.99 -29.48 30.51
CA GLU A 528 -17.27 -30.84 30.88
C GLU A 528 -17.48 -31.00 32.39
N ARG A 529 -16.66 -30.34 33.21
CA ARG A 529 -16.67 -30.47 34.68
C ARG A 529 -17.67 -29.52 35.36
N ALA A 530 -17.68 -28.25 34.93
CA ALA A 530 -18.56 -27.24 35.54
C ALA A 530 -20.00 -27.34 35.02
N GLN A 531 -20.20 -27.83 33.77
CA GLN A 531 -21.50 -27.90 33.13
C GLN A 531 -22.22 -26.53 33.21
N ARG A 532 -23.51 -26.50 33.58
CA ARG A 532 -24.33 -25.28 33.69
C ARG A 532 -23.79 -24.26 34.71
N TYR A 533 -22.88 -24.65 35.60
CA TYR A 533 -22.32 -23.74 36.61
C TYR A 533 -21.26 -22.80 36.05
N ALA A 534 -20.82 -23.04 34.80
CA ALA A 534 -19.96 -22.11 34.06
C ALA A 534 -20.76 -21.06 33.26
N ASP A 535 -22.07 -21.28 33.06
CA ASP A 535 -22.87 -20.37 32.25
C ASP A 535 -22.88 -18.94 32.83
N GLY A 536 -22.61 -17.95 31.98
CA GLY A 536 -22.48 -16.54 32.35
C GLY A 536 -21.11 -16.16 32.95
N ALA A 537 -20.22 -17.10 33.17
CA ALA A 537 -18.85 -16.78 33.55
C ALA A 537 -18.09 -16.12 32.38
N VAL A 538 -17.21 -15.16 32.69
CA VAL A 538 -16.43 -14.42 31.68
C VAL A 538 -14.94 -14.61 31.99
N PHE A 539 -14.16 -14.85 30.97
CA PHE A 539 -12.71 -14.93 31.10
C PHE A 539 -11.99 -14.19 29.98
N VAL A 540 -10.74 -13.84 30.24
CA VAL A 540 -9.88 -13.14 29.30
C VAL A 540 -8.97 -14.12 28.60
N ASP A 541 -8.88 -14.02 27.28
CA ASP A 541 -7.89 -14.77 26.51
C ASP A 541 -7.28 -13.89 25.40
N GLY A 542 -6.06 -14.22 25.01
CA GLY A 542 -5.37 -13.65 23.85
C GLY A 542 -5.62 -14.43 22.56
N PHE A 543 -6.58 -15.37 22.56
CA PHE A 543 -6.81 -16.27 21.46
C PHE A 543 -8.27 -16.77 21.47
N PHE A 544 -8.91 -16.75 20.29
CA PHE A 544 -10.28 -17.22 20.14
C PHE A 544 -10.47 -17.93 18.79
N PRO A 545 -10.19 -19.25 18.72
CA PRO A 545 -10.26 -20.02 17.46
C PRO A 545 -11.67 -20.22 16.93
N GLU A 546 -12.70 -20.08 17.77
CA GLU A 546 -14.10 -20.13 17.39
C GLU A 546 -14.64 -18.83 16.81
N SER A 547 -13.77 -17.84 16.59
CA SER A 547 -14.16 -16.53 16.04
C SER A 547 -14.81 -16.66 14.68
N GLU A 548 -15.99 -16.04 14.53
CA GLU A 548 -16.69 -15.88 13.26
C GLU A 548 -16.31 -14.57 12.54
N ASP A 549 -15.30 -13.84 13.04
CA ASP A 549 -14.81 -12.62 12.42
C ASP A 549 -14.34 -12.92 10.99
N PRO A 550 -14.88 -12.20 9.97
CA PRO A 550 -14.50 -12.41 8.57
C PRO A 550 -13.01 -12.24 8.26
N ALA A 551 -12.28 -11.50 9.10
CA ALA A 551 -10.83 -11.33 8.95
C ALA A 551 -10.04 -12.49 9.57
N ILE A 552 -10.55 -13.13 10.62
CA ILE A 552 -9.86 -14.18 11.40
C ILE A 552 -10.20 -15.58 10.91
N LYS A 553 -11.50 -15.87 10.72
CA LYS A 553 -11.99 -17.20 10.39
C LYS A 553 -11.31 -17.85 9.17
N PRO A 554 -11.12 -17.15 8.03
CA PRO A 554 -10.46 -17.76 6.86
C PRO A 554 -9.04 -18.24 7.16
N ILE A 555 -8.32 -17.52 8.04
CA ILE A 555 -6.94 -17.84 8.42
C ILE A 555 -6.92 -19.12 9.26
N TRP A 556 -7.85 -19.26 10.21
CA TRP A 556 -7.98 -20.49 11.00
C TRP A 556 -8.40 -21.69 10.15
N ASP A 557 -9.28 -21.48 9.18
CA ASP A 557 -9.68 -22.54 8.24
C ASP A 557 -8.49 -22.97 7.35
N ALA A 558 -7.65 -22.01 6.94
CA ALA A 558 -6.42 -22.29 6.21
C ALA A 558 -5.41 -23.06 7.09
N TYR A 559 -5.25 -22.69 8.37
CA TYR A 559 -4.39 -23.39 9.32
C TYR A 559 -4.83 -24.86 9.48
N ARG A 560 -6.12 -25.11 9.80
CA ARG A 560 -6.68 -26.46 9.93
C ARG A 560 -6.48 -27.27 8.66
N SER A 561 -6.70 -26.64 7.50
CA SER A 561 -6.52 -27.31 6.20
C SER A 561 -5.06 -27.67 5.92
N ALA A 562 -4.12 -26.80 6.30
CA ALA A 562 -2.70 -26.99 6.01
C ALA A 562 -2.06 -28.03 6.95
N TYR A 563 -2.43 -28.03 8.23
CA TYR A 563 -1.74 -28.81 9.26
C TYR A 563 -2.56 -29.94 9.86
N ASN A 564 -3.86 -30.03 9.56
CA ASN A 564 -4.81 -31.02 10.10
C ASN A 564 -4.83 -31.04 11.63
N GLU A 565 -4.72 -29.87 12.25
CA GLU A 565 -4.76 -29.66 13.70
C GLU A 565 -5.42 -28.33 14.04
N GLU A 566 -5.82 -28.16 15.32
CA GLU A 566 -6.34 -26.88 15.81
C GLU A 566 -5.20 -25.90 16.09
N PRO A 567 -5.35 -24.61 15.72
CA PRO A 567 -4.38 -23.59 16.10
C PRO A 567 -4.39 -23.32 17.60
N ASP A 568 -3.28 -22.87 18.13
CA ASP A 568 -3.14 -22.43 19.51
C ASP A 568 -2.65 -20.97 19.61
N ILE A 569 -2.55 -20.47 20.82
CA ILE A 569 -2.09 -19.09 21.10
C ILE A 569 -0.68 -18.82 20.56
N LEU A 570 0.21 -19.82 20.55
CA LEU A 570 1.58 -19.66 20.06
C LEU A 570 1.60 -19.51 18.54
N ALA A 571 0.79 -20.30 17.84
CA ALA A 571 0.61 -20.18 16.39
C ALA A 571 0.00 -18.82 16.03
N ALA A 572 -0.99 -18.33 16.80
CA ALA A 572 -1.63 -17.03 16.60
C ALA A 572 -0.64 -15.87 16.75
N GLN A 573 0.09 -15.83 17.87
CA GLN A 573 1.08 -14.78 18.15
C GLN A 573 2.24 -14.79 17.16
N ALA A 574 2.67 -15.96 16.74
CA ALA A 574 3.73 -16.12 15.75
C ALA A 574 3.28 -15.70 14.35
N TYR A 575 2.02 -16.00 13.99
CA TYR A 575 1.41 -15.48 12.77
C TYR A 575 1.38 -13.96 12.79
N ASP A 576 0.87 -13.35 13.88
CA ASP A 576 0.78 -11.90 14.03
C ASP A 576 2.14 -11.23 13.94
N ALA A 577 3.16 -11.78 14.61
CA ALA A 577 4.53 -11.29 14.54
C ALA A 577 5.07 -11.26 13.11
N ALA A 578 4.84 -12.33 12.34
CA ALA A 578 5.24 -12.40 10.93
C ALA A 578 4.41 -11.45 10.06
N ALA A 579 3.09 -11.45 10.23
CA ALA A 579 2.17 -10.67 9.43
C ALA A 579 2.37 -9.15 9.62
N MET A 580 2.69 -8.69 10.83
CA MET A 580 3.06 -7.29 11.09
C MET A 580 4.29 -6.87 10.29
N VAL A 581 5.35 -7.68 10.28
CA VAL A 581 6.56 -7.40 9.49
C VAL A 581 6.23 -7.41 8.00
N LEU A 582 5.49 -8.40 7.53
CA LEU A 582 5.12 -8.55 6.12
C LEU A 582 4.21 -7.40 5.63
N SER A 583 3.31 -6.90 6.49
CA SER A 583 2.48 -5.73 6.18
C SER A 583 3.33 -4.46 6.00
N LEU A 584 4.36 -4.28 6.82
CA LEU A 584 5.29 -3.16 6.68
C LEU A 584 6.12 -3.27 5.40
N ILE A 585 6.55 -4.49 5.03
CA ILE A 585 7.24 -4.74 3.75
C ILE A 585 6.33 -4.38 2.57
N LYS A 586 5.06 -4.75 2.62
CA LYS A 586 4.05 -4.39 1.62
C LYS A 586 3.90 -2.87 1.49
N ASP A 587 4.04 -2.14 2.58
CA ASP A 587 4.04 -0.67 2.63
C ASP A 587 5.41 -0.05 2.27
N HIS A 588 6.31 -0.82 1.61
CA HIS A 588 7.67 -0.40 1.21
C HIS A 588 8.59 -0.02 2.38
N LYS A 589 8.32 -0.49 3.58
CA LYS A 589 9.21 -0.41 4.74
C LYS A 589 9.97 -1.74 4.85
N ASP A 590 10.93 -1.94 3.96
CA ASP A 590 11.55 -3.24 3.71
C ASP A 590 13.01 -3.35 4.22
N THR A 591 13.50 -2.35 4.92
CA THR A 591 14.80 -2.40 5.60
C THR A 591 14.62 -2.66 7.10
N PRO A 592 15.61 -3.26 7.80
CA PRO A 592 15.51 -3.49 9.24
C PRO A 592 15.17 -2.24 10.04
N LEU A 593 15.73 -1.08 9.68
CA LEU A 593 15.44 0.19 10.33
C LEU A 593 14.00 0.65 10.07
N ALA A 594 13.54 0.58 8.82
CA ALA A 594 12.18 0.99 8.47
C ALA A 594 11.11 0.08 9.09
N ILE A 595 11.40 -1.24 9.20
CA ILE A 595 10.53 -2.21 9.90
C ILE A 595 10.45 -1.87 11.38
N ARG A 596 11.60 -1.64 12.06
CA ARG A 596 11.63 -1.22 13.46
C ARG A 596 10.79 0.03 13.70
N ASP A 597 11.00 1.07 12.90
CA ASP A 597 10.29 2.34 13.04
C ASP A 597 8.80 2.17 12.72
N GLY A 598 8.47 1.32 11.76
CA GLY A 598 7.10 0.96 11.44
C GLY A 598 6.38 0.23 12.58
N LEU A 599 7.06 -0.73 13.22
CA LEU A 599 6.53 -1.44 14.39
C LEU A 599 6.26 -0.48 15.56
N LEU A 600 7.19 0.43 15.88
CA LEU A 600 7.02 1.42 16.95
C LEU A 600 5.85 2.39 16.71
N MET A 601 5.39 2.54 15.46
CA MET A 601 4.25 3.38 15.08
C MET A 601 2.96 2.60 14.86
N LEU A 602 3.00 1.26 15.02
CA LEU A 602 1.86 0.39 14.77
C LEU A 602 0.77 0.64 15.81
N LYS A 603 -0.45 0.89 15.35
CA LYS A 603 -1.63 1.12 16.20
C LYS A 603 -2.79 0.29 15.71
N ASP A 604 -3.52 -0.31 16.66
CA ASP A 604 -4.76 -1.04 16.42
C ASP A 604 -4.63 -2.07 15.27
N TYR A 605 -3.47 -2.75 15.18
CA TYR A 605 -3.29 -3.81 14.22
C TYR A 605 -4.20 -4.97 14.60
N HIS A 606 -5.13 -5.32 13.71
CA HIS A 606 -6.09 -6.39 13.93
C HIS A 606 -5.43 -7.75 13.69
N GLY A 607 -4.95 -8.35 14.78
CA GLY A 607 -4.25 -9.63 14.76
C GLY A 607 -5.14 -10.81 15.17
N LEU A 608 -4.64 -12.02 14.97
CA LEU A 608 -5.29 -13.25 15.41
C LEU A 608 -5.29 -13.41 16.93
N SER A 609 -4.32 -12.78 17.60
CA SER A 609 -4.17 -12.76 19.04
C SER A 609 -4.67 -11.48 19.70
N GLY A 610 -5.58 -10.75 19.04
CA GLY A 610 -6.18 -9.48 19.48
C GLY A 610 -5.65 -8.26 18.73
N ASP A 611 -6.22 -7.08 19.01
CA ASP A 611 -5.72 -5.83 18.44
C ASP A 611 -4.42 -5.40 19.12
N ILE A 612 -3.38 -5.14 18.32
CA ILE A 612 -2.00 -4.91 18.79
C ILE A 612 -1.59 -3.46 18.55
N THR A 613 -1.07 -2.81 19.57
CA THR A 613 -0.49 -1.46 19.51
C THR A 613 0.86 -1.44 20.21
N PHE A 614 1.89 -0.84 19.56
CA PHE A 614 3.17 -0.55 20.21
C PHE A 614 3.24 0.95 20.58
N PRO A 615 3.10 1.30 21.87
CA PRO A 615 3.00 2.71 22.31
C PRO A 615 4.37 3.40 22.41
N GLY A 616 5.20 3.32 21.34
CA GLY A 616 6.53 3.90 21.29
C GLY A 616 7.64 3.09 21.99
N THR A 617 7.30 1.89 22.47
CA THR A 617 8.24 0.86 22.96
C THR A 617 7.95 -0.46 22.28
N GLY A 618 8.85 -1.43 22.38
CA GLY A 618 8.62 -2.78 21.85
C GLY A 618 7.67 -3.64 22.69
N GLU A 619 7.04 -3.08 23.71
CA GLU A 619 6.05 -3.77 24.54
C GLU A 619 4.66 -3.58 23.95
N ALA A 620 4.03 -4.65 23.47
CA ALA A 620 2.69 -4.58 22.89
C ALA A 620 1.61 -4.33 23.96
N GLN A 621 0.70 -3.42 23.65
CA GLN A 621 -0.61 -3.34 24.30
C GLN A 621 -1.61 -4.07 23.42
N LYS A 622 -2.30 -5.06 24.00
CA LYS A 622 -3.29 -5.89 23.31
C LYS A 622 -4.69 -5.67 23.85
N LYS A 623 -5.65 -5.50 22.95
CA LYS A 623 -7.06 -5.65 23.27
C LYS A 623 -7.39 -7.14 23.17
N LEU A 624 -7.48 -7.78 24.34
CA LEU A 624 -7.71 -9.22 24.44
C LEU A 624 -9.19 -9.57 24.23
N PHE A 625 -9.46 -10.83 23.94
CA PHE A 625 -10.81 -11.35 23.84
C PHE A 625 -11.44 -11.51 25.22
N LEU A 626 -12.69 -11.08 25.34
CA LEU A 626 -13.56 -11.43 26.46
C LEU A 626 -14.47 -12.56 25.98
N ILE A 627 -14.38 -13.69 26.65
CA ILE A 627 -15.08 -14.91 26.29
C ILE A 627 -16.05 -15.27 27.41
N THR A 628 -17.27 -15.65 27.06
CA THR A 628 -18.27 -16.15 28.00
C THR A 628 -18.64 -17.59 27.70
N VAL A 629 -19.12 -18.31 28.72
CA VAL A 629 -19.71 -19.64 28.56
C VAL A 629 -21.23 -19.49 28.51
N GLN A 630 -21.83 -20.05 27.49
CA GLN A 630 -23.27 -20.11 27.36
C GLN A 630 -23.70 -21.44 26.69
N ASP A 631 -24.64 -22.14 27.34
CA ASP A 631 -25.16 -23.43 26.85
C ASP A 631 -24.05 -24.43 26.50
N GLY A 632 -22.98 -24.44 27.32
CA GLY A 632 -21.84 -25.34 27.13
C GLY A 632 -20.96 -24.99 25.91
N LYS A 633 -20.93 -23.74 25.49
CA LYS A 633 -20.07 -23.23 24.40
C LYS A 633 -19.32 -21.98 24.84
N PHE A 634 -18.15 -21.79 24.27
CA PHE A 634 -17.42 -20.54 24.35
C PHE A 634 -17.94 -19.56 23.28
N LEU A 635 -18.29 -18.36 23.68
CA LEU A 635 -18.82 -17.31 22.83
C LEU A 635 -18.14 -15.97 23.15
N PRO A 636 -18.03 -15.06 22.18
CA PRO A 636 -17.58 -13.70 22.47
C PRO A 636 -18.53 -13.06 23.48
N TYR A 637 -17.99 -12.42 24.50
CA TYR A 637 -18.82 -11.64 25.43
C TYR A 637 -19.30 -10.36 24.75
N SER A 638 -20.61 -10.22 24.60
CA SER A 638 -21.27 -8.97 24.17
C SER A 638 -21.93 -8.30 25.37
N SER A 639 -21.63 -7.03 25.59
CA SER A 639 -22.30 -6.26 26.65
C SER A 639 -23.80 -6.18 26.38
N PRO A 640 -24.68 -6.36 27.39
CA PRO A 640 -26.13 -6.23 27.21
C PRO A 640 -26.61 -4.84 26.77
N GLN A 641 -25.71 -3.89 26.52
CA GLN A 641 -26.03 -2.50 26.11
C GLN A 641 -25.63 -2.18 24.66
N GLU A 642 -25.17 -3.15 23.88
CA GLU A 642 -25.04 -3.09 22.43
C GLU A 642 -26.09 -4.06 21.82
#